data_2cade285425528b72e80892814f726b2
#
_entry.id   2cade285425528b72e80892814f726b2
#
_cell.length_a   1.000
_cell.length_b   1.000
_cell.length_c   1.000
_cell.angle_alpha   90.00
_cell.angle_beta   90.00
_cell.angle_gamma   90.00
#
_symmetry.space_group_name_H-M   'P 1'
#
loop_
_entity.id
_entity.type
_entity.pdbx_description
1 polymer ?
#
loop_
_entity_poly.entity_id
_entity_poly.type
_entity_poly.pdbx_seq_one_letter_code
_entity_poly.pdbx_strand_id
1 'polypeptide(L)'
;MKKLFLILAASIAVVVIAVIALVTLVNPNQFKPLITEQVAKQTGLELMIEGDIEWQFFPSIGFSLGKTELKNPQGFSQENLFKVEKVGIDISVMPLLDKVLQIGDVRLDGAAIHLETRKDGQKNIDALTQQQKTQQETAQQEVISELATDAPQQASAAAEWRIELAGITVSNAKLVNQDRQAGTSLELYDVNFSLSEFAFEQWTKAEFSAKGKNNQQQFSANGKLEFQLAQDFSSYALRNIDLNSQFSDPAMKMDSIKLVLDTFEFDKDNVLTFAIKGQASGMDLSANGSAQLHVDAAISTVMVKAFQLESQLNGESLPQSPMKVAMSSEVAFDVPRSHLSLVLNKLTANAIALDGKADVTLAEIPKVRFSLHSPEIDLDEFLGLTKPSQDTASTNSSNDKNAHPEANSEVEPDLSALKTLDVIGQVSIDKFKANNAKLQNVITKFTVNRGIATLDRFDANLYQGSINASAKLDARRSPTTYSVKKRIKGVQVQPLLVDVAQNDKLEGTGNIDVDVKGASLTPSGIQKNLVGTVEINFADGAVNGINVAQMIRENYAKIKGKKLDATDEVQKTDFSSMSATLKLNKGNVSTDNLHMQSPLLRIRGNGVANYLQQTVDFTVSTSIVGTLEGQGGKDIDELRDVTIPINISGKWADPKFKLVFDNVLKQKAQKEIDRGVEKLTDKIKDEKTKQAVDGLLKGLFN
;
A
#
# COMPACT_ATOMS: atom_id res chain seq x y z
N MET A 1 -46.59 -62.00 -29.40
CA MET A 1 -46.82 -60.96 -28.37
C MET A 1 -47.30 -61.55 -27.02
N LYS A 2 -48.34 -62.42 -26.93
CA LYS A 2 -48.78 -62.97 -25.64
C LYS A 2 -47.75 -63.81 -24.89
N LYS A 3 -46.90 -64.60 -25.56
CA LYS A 3 -45.86 -65.39 -24.93
C LYS A 3 -44.71 -64.54 -24.40
N LEU A 4 -44.37 -63.43 -25.07
CA LEU A 4 -43.34 -62.49 -24.60
C LEU A 4 -43.82 -61.74 -23.34
N PHE A 5 -45.07 -61.38 -23.30
CA PHE A 5 -45.71 -60.72 -22.13
C PHE A 5 -45.80 -61.65 -20.93
N LEU A 6 -46.06 -62.97 -21.15
CA LEU A 6 -46.02 -63.95 -20.07
C LEU A 6 -44.63 -64.22 -19.55
N ILE A 7 -43.61 -64.26 -20.38
CA ILE A 7 -42.22 -64.39 -19.97
C ILE A 7 -41.74 -63.15 -19.18
N LEU A 8 -42.11 -61.98 -19.65
CA LEU A 8 -41.82 -60.74 -18.94
C LEU A 8 -42.55 -60.66 -17.58
N ALA A 9 -43.81 -61.01 -17.54
CA ALA A 9 -44.58 -61.06 -16.30
C ALA A 9 -44.03 -62.13 -15.30
N ALA A 10 -43.61 -63.28 -15.81
CA ALA A 10 -42.96 -64.31 -14.96
C ALA A 10 -41.58 -63.87 -14.46
N SER A 11 -40.78 -63.19 -15.29
CA SER A 11 -39.52 -62.62 -14.83
C SER A 11 -39.70 -61.54 -13.78
N ILE A 12 -40.68 -60.64 -13.95
CA ILE A 12 -40.99 -59.63 -12.93
C ILE A 12 -41.48 -60.32 -11.62
N ALA A 13 -42.33 -61.35 -11.75
CA ALA A 13 -42.78 -62.08 -10.58
C ALA A 13 -41.62 -62.77 -9.82
N VAL A 14 -40.67 -63.36 -10.52
CA VAL A 14 -39.46 -63.93 -9.91
C VAL A 14 -38.61 -62.87 -9.23
N VAL A 15 -38.42 -61.70 -9.82
CA VAL A 15 -37.68 -60.59 -9.18
C VAL A 15 -38.40 -60.10 -7.95
N VAL A 16 -39.72 -59.93 -8.01
CA VAL A 16 -40.55 -59.53 -6.85
C VAL A 16 -40.48 -60.57 -5.73
N ILE A 17 -40.55 -61.84 -6.04
CA ILE A 17 -40.40 -62.94 -5.06
C ILE A 17 -39.01 -62.95 -4.48
N ALA A 18 -37.94 -62.74 -5.29
CA ALA A 18 -36.57 -62.66 -4.79
C ALA A 18 -36.36 -61.46 -3.84
N VAL A 19 -36.93 -60.32 -4.17
CA VAL A 19 -36.91 -59.12 -3.30
C VAL A 19 -37.66 -59.36 -2.01
N ILE A 20 -38.87 -59.94 -2.07
CA ILE A 20 -39.65 -60.30 -0.89
C ILE A 20 -38.88 -61.34 -0.02
N ALA A 21 -38.27 -62.33 -0.66
CA ALA A 21 -37.44 -63.30 0.08
C ALA A 21 -36.21 -62.64 0.73
N LEU A 22 -35.56 -61.74 0.04
CA LEU A 22 -34.41 -60.98 0.60
C LEU A 22 -34.82 -60.20 1.85
N VAL A 23 -35.91 -59.45 1.77
CA VAL A 23 -36.46 -58.61 2.90
C VAL A 23 -36.90 -59.43 4.07
N THR A 24 -37.51 -60.59 3.81
CA THR A 24 -38.01 -61.48 4.89
C THR A 24 -36.94 -62.34 5.51
N LEU A 25 -35.89 -62.68 4.79
CA LEU A 25 -34.81 -63.54 5.25
C LEU A 25 -33.62 -62.76 5.86
N VAL A 26 -33.42 -61.54 5.48
CA VAL A 26 -32.28 -60.70 5.96
C VAL A 26 -32.84 -59.50 6.74
N ASN A 27 -32.73 -59.57 8.05
CA ASN A 27 -33.01 -58.42 8.90
C ASN A 27 -31.77 -57.52 9.03
N PRO A 28 -31.75 -56.31 8.45
CA PRO A 28 -30.57 -55.44 8.49
C PRO A 28 -30.14 -55.02 9.90
N ASN A 29 -31.09 -55.07 10.88
CA ASN A 29 -30.78 -54.68 12.25
C ASN A 29 -29.83 -55.63 12.95
N GLN A 30 -29.67 -56.88 12.48
CA GLN A 30 -28.68 -57.81 13.01
C GLN A 30 -27.21 -57.34 12.76
N PHE A 31 -26.99 -56.42 11.84
CA PHE A 31 -25.66 -55.88 11.55
C PHE A 31 -25.30 -54.70 12.49
N LYS A 32 -26.26 -54.10 13.24
CA LYS A 32 -25.96 -52.96 14.14
C LYS A 32 -24.82 -53.25 15.11
N PRO A 33 -24.82 -54.36 15.88
CA PRO A 33 -23.74 -54.67 16.82
C PRO A 33 -22.38 -54.80 16.12
N LEU A 34 -22.35 -55.39 14.94
CA LEU A 34 -21.14 -55.56 14.16
C LEU A 34 -20.57 -54.19 13.70
N ILE A 35 -21.43 -53.31 13.23
CA ILE A 35 -21.06 -51.95 12.79
C ILE A 35 -20.52 -51.15 13.98
N THR A 36 -21.20 -51.13 15.10
CA THR A 36 -20.81 -50.37 16.29
C THR A 36 -19.51 -50.91 16.90
N GLU A 37 -19.34 -52.23 16.95
CA GLU A 37 -18.10 -52.85 17.41
C GLU A 37 -16.90 -52.57 16.48
N GLN A 38 -17.12 -52.62 15.16
CA GLN A 38 -16.05 -52.38 14.19
C GLN A 38 -15.62 -50.92 14.23
N VAL A 39 -16.56 -49.97 14.33
CA VAL A 39 -16.25 -48.55 14.50
C VAL A 39 -15.51 -48.29 15.80
N ALA A 40 -15.96 -48.88 16.91
CA ALA A 40 -15.26 -48.77 18.21
C ALA A 40 -13.82 -49.32 18.15
N LYS A 41 -13.61 -50.43 17.46
CA LYS A 41 -12.26 -51.01 17.25
C LYS A 41 -11.37 -50.14 16.40
N GLN A 42 -11.92 -49.51 15.34
CA GLN A 42 -11.11 -48.70 14.41
C GLN A 42 -10.91 -47.26 14.89
N THR A 43 -11.82 -46.72 15.65
CA THR A 43 -11.79 -45.30 16.03
C THR A 43 -11.52 -45.08 17.51
N GLY A 44 -11.71 -46.09 18.35
CA GLY A 44 -11.71 -45.95 19.81
C GLY A 44 -12.91 -45.21 20.38
N LEU A 45 -13.91 -44.88 19.56
CA LEU A 45 -15.07 -44.08 19.92
C LEU A 45 -16.36 -44.91 19.85
N GLU A 46 -17.31 -44.60 20.70
CA GLU A 46 -18.62 -45.25 20.75
C GLU A 46 -19.53 -44.72 19.64
N LEU A 47 -20.01 -45.62 18.77
CA LEU A 47 -21.04 -45.34 17.77
C LEU A 47 -22.41 -45.76 18.27
N MET A 48 -23.39 -44.88 18.27
CA MET A 48 -24.79 -45.15 18.58
C MET A 48 -25.62 -45.00 17.32
N ILE A 49 -26.46 -45.98 16.99
CA ILE A 49 -27.41 -45.97 15.87
C ILE A 49 -28.79 -46.05 16.50
N GLU A 50 -29.50 -44.89 16.52
CA GLU A 50 -30.89 -44.82 16.99
C GLU A 50 -31.84 -45.16 15.83
N GLY A 51 -32.93 -45.85 16.12
CA GLY A 51 -33.92 -46.31 15.12
C GLY A 51 -33.45 -47.54 14.32
N ASP A 52 -34.34 -48.06 13.53
CA ASP A 52 -34.07 -49.30 12.77
C ASP A 52 -33.31 -49.03 11.47
N ILE A 53 -32.53 -49.98 11.05
CA ILE A 53 -31.99 -50.04 9.70
C ILE A 53 -33.10 -50.58 8.79
N GLU A 54 -33.55 -49.75 7.85
CA GLU A 54 -34.65 -50.05 6.94
C GLU A 54 -34.14 -50.36 5.53
N TRP A 55 -34.81 -51.33 4.87
CA TRP A 55 -34.57 -51.54 3.46
C TRP A 55 -35.12 -50.43 2.62
N GLN A 56 -34.39 -49.98 1.63
CA GLN A 56 -34.81 -49.05 0.58
C GLN A 56 -34.82 -49.77 -0.77
N PHE A 57 -35.91 -49.64 -1.55
CA PHE A 57 -36.09 -50.42 -2.80
C PHE A 57 -36.21 -49.55 -4.05
N PHE A 58 -36.29 -48.28 -3.92
CA PHE A 58 -36.44 -47.37 -5.06
C PHE A 58 -35.71 -46.04 -4.77
N PRO A 59 -34.96 -45.49 -5.76
CA PRO A 59 -34.66 -45.98 -7.11
C PRO A 59 -33.65 -47.16 -7.16
N SER A 60 -32.92 -47.40 -6.08
CA SER A 60 -31.96 -48.48 -5.92
C SER A 60 -32.27 -49.32 -4.69
N ILE A 61 -31.72 -50.55 -4.61
CA ILE A 61 -31.78 -51.36 -3.38
C ILE A 61 -30.69 -50.85 -2.45
N GLY A 62 -31.06 -50.61 -1.19
CA GLY A 62 -30.11 -50.06 -0.21
C GLY A 62 -30.62 -50.12 1.21
N PHE A 63 -29.92 -49.46 2.10
CA PHE A 63 -30.26 -49.31 3.51
C PHE A 63 -30.38 -47.86 3.90
N SER A 64 -31.33 -47.60 4.78
CA SER A 64 -31.47 -46.31 5.47
C SER A 64 -31.27 -46.52 6.96
N LEU A 65 -30.27 -45.84 7.53
CA LEU A 65 -30.06 -45.77 8.97
C LEU A 65 -30.71 -44.51 9.49
N GLY A 66 -31.33 -44.57 10.64
CA GLY A 66 -31.83 -43.43 11.37
C GLY A 66 -30.69 -42.60 11.98
N LYS A 67 -31.02 -41.80 12.97
CA LYS A 67 -30.09 -40.96 13.67
C LYS A 67 -28.85 -41.76 14.15
N THR A 68 -27.69 -41.33 13.75
CA THR A 68 -26.44 -41.96 14.06
C THR A 68 -25.47 -40.99 14.72
N GLU A 69 -24.88 -41.33 15.84
CA GLU A 69 -24.05 -40.49 16.67
C GLU A 69 -22.71 -41.16 16.99
N LEU A 70 -21.60 -40.47 16.81
CA LEU A 70 -20.29 -40.84 17.27
C LEU A 70 -19.92 -39.99 18.47
N LYS A 71 -19.73 -40.59 19.63
CA LYS A 71 -19.50 -39.90 20.89
C LYS A 71 -18.12 -39.24 20.91
N ASN A 72 -18.02 -38.09 21.55
CA ASN A 72 -16.75 -37.45 21.84
C ASN A 72 -15.98 -38.20 22.95
N PRO A 73 -14.66 -38.16 22.95
CA PRO A 73 -13.88 -38.54 24.12
C PRO A 73 -14.26 -37.71 25.34
N GLN A 74 -14.05 -38.28 26.54
CA GLN A 74 -14.39 -37.55 27.77
C GLN A 74 -13.58 -36.24 27.93
N GLY A 75 -14.24 -35.21 28.45
CA GLY A 75 -13.62 -33.92 28.76
C GLY A 75 -13.73 -32.86 27.66
N PHE A 76 -14.41 -33.13 26.56
CA PHE A 76 -14.76 -32.15 25.53
C PHE A 76 -16.17 -31.57 25.78
N SER A 77 -16.46 -30.39 25.20
CA SER A 77 -17.67 -29.63 25.54
C SER A 77 -18.93 -30.19 24.91
N GLN A 78 -18.85 -30.85 23.80
CA GLN A 78 -19.97 -31.44 23.09
C GLN A 78 -20.02 -32.96 23.36
N GLU A 79 -21.20 -33.50 23.46
CA GLU A 79 -21.40 -34.94 23.68
C GLU A 79 -20.99 -35.75 22.47
N ASN A 80 -21.25 -35.26 21.27
CA ASN A 80 -21.00 -35.95 20.01
C ASN A 80 -19.91 -35.26 19.19
N LEU A 81 -18.96 -36.04 18.70
CA LEU A 81 -17.97 -35.66 17.68
C LEU A 81 -18.65 -35.52 16.31
N PHE A 82 -19.48 -36.50 15.98
CA PHE A 82 -20.25 -36.55 14.74
C PHE A 82 -21.69 -36.98 15.05
N LYS A 83 -22.64 -36.39 14.35
CA LYS A 83 -24.07 -36.73 14.41
C LYS A 83 -24.63 -36.59 12.99
N VAL A 84 -25.50 -37.48 12.60
CA VAL A 84 -26.25 -37.40 11.35
C VAL A 84 -27.71 -37.83 11.59
N GLU A 85 -28.65 -37.10 11.01
CA GLU A 85 -30.08 -37.39 11.22
C GLU A 85 -30.50 -38.61 10.39
N LYS A 86 -29.99 -38.74 9.16
CA LYS A 86 -30.29 -39.86 8.28
C LYS A 86 -29.11 -40.23 7.40
N VAL A 87 -28.79 -41.51 7.28
CA VAL A 87 -27.79 -42.06 6.37
C VAL A 87 -28.49 -43.00 5.41
N GLY A 88 -28.39 -42.76 4.12
CA GLY A 88 -28.82 -43.68 3.04
C GLY A 88 -27.61 -44.27 2.34
N ILE A 89 -27.59 -45.55 2.13
CA ILE A 89 -26.56 -46.26 1.37
C ILE A 89 -27.25 -47.13 0.35
N ASP A 90 -27.06 -46.85 -0.91
CA ASP A 90 -27.62 -47.60 -2.02
C ASP A 90 -26.59 -48.63 -2.52
N ILE A 91 -27.04 -49.75 -3.04
CA ILE A 91 -26.21 -50.82 -3.63
C ILE A 91 -26.76 -51.16 -5.01
N SER A 92 -25.92 -51.09 -6.03
CA SER A 92 -26.28 -51.51 -7.39
C SER A 92 -26.22 -53.02 -7.50
N VAL A 93 -27.35 -53.68 -7.77
CA VAL A 93 -27.44 -55.14 -7.77
C VAL A 93 -26.85 -55.76 -9.03
N MET A 94 -27.03 -55.13 -10.21
CA MET A 94 -26.56 -55.69 -11.49
C MET A 94 -25.03 -55.85 -11.56
N PRO A 95 -24.20 -54.87 -11.11
CA PRO A 95 -22.74 -55.02 -11.12
C PRO A 95 -22.20 -56.15 -10.25
N LEU A 96 -22.95 -56.58 -9.23
CA LEU A 96 -22.56 -57.72 -8.39
C LEU A 96 -22.43 -59.03 -9.20
N LEU A 97 -23.15 -59.18 -10.31
CA LEU A 97 -23.04 -60.32 -11.20
C LEU A 97 -21.67 -60.37 -11.89
N ASP A 98 -21.03 -59.23 -12.05
CA ASP A 98 -19.69 -59.08 -12.67
C ASP A 98 -18.59 -58.91 -11.60
N LYS A 99 -18.88 -59.23 -10.33
CA LYS A 99 -17.99 -59.06 -9.17
C LYS A 99 -17.56 -57.60 -8.95
N VAL A 100 -18.41 -56.63 -9.30
CA VAL A 100 -18.21 -55.22 -9.00
C VAL A 100 -19.14 -54.88 -7.85
N LEU A 101 -18.61 -54.47 -6.69
CA LEU A 101 -19.38 -53.90 -5.61
C LEU A 101 -19.54 -52.39 -5.90
N GLN A 102 -20.56 -52.06 -6.64
CA GLN A 102 -20.89 -50.68 -6.87
C GLN A 102 -21.77 -50.18 -5.71
N ILE A 103 -21.15 -49.38 -4.82
CA ILE A 103 -21.87 -48.65 -3.80
C ILE A 103 -22.61 -47.54 -4.51
N GLY A 104 -23.92 -47.54 -4.38
CA GLY A 104 -24.78 -46.48 -4.93
C GLY A 104 -24.55 -45.13 -4.27
N ASP A 105 -25.50 -44.25 -4.40
CA ASP A 105 -25.41 -42.91 -3.77
C ASP A 105 -25.39 -43.04 -2.23
N VAL A 106 -24.34 -42.49 -1.60
CA VAL A 106 -24.28 -42.33 -0.13
C VAL A 106 -24.87 -40.98 0.24
N ARG A 107 -26.02 -40.99 0.93
CA ARG A 107 -26.74 -39.79 1.32
C ARG A 107 -26.59 -39.56 2.82
N LEU A 108 -26.10 -38.35 3.19
CA LEU A 108 -25.99 -37.88 4.56
C LEU A 108 -26.88 -36.64 4.70
N ASP A 109 -27.92 -36.71 5.52
CA ASP A 109 -28.77 -35.57 5.80
C ASP A 109 -28.65 -35.12 7.24
N GLY A 110 -28.47 -33.81 7.45
CA GLY A 110 -28.31 -33.21 8.77
C GLY A 110 -27.02 -33.65 9.49
N ALA A 111 -25.94 -33.93 8.75
CA ALA A 111 -24.66 -34.27 9.37
C ALA A 111 -24.07 -33.09 10.14
N ALA A 112 -23.66 -33.31 11.41
CA ALA A 112 -23.03 -32.29 12.24
C ALA A 112 -21.69 -32.83 12.79
N ILE A 113 -20.62 -32.07 12.59
CA ILE A 113 -19.27 -32.39 13.06
C ILE A 113 -18.84 -31.30 14.05
N HIS A 114 -18.36 -31.70 15.22
CA HIS A 114 -17.85 -30.79 16.23
C HIS A 114 -16.38 -31.09 16.51
N LEU A 115 -15.51 -30.26 15.98
CA LEU A 115 -14.08 -30.28 16.25
C LEU A 115 -13.76 -29.32 17.39
N GLU A 116 -12.99 -29.77 18.37
CA GLU A 116 -12.60 -28.95 19.51
C GLU A 116 -11.12 -29.15 19.84
N THR A 117 -10.40 -28.05 19.96
CA THR A 117 -9.06 -27.98 20.57
C THR A 117 -9.20 -27.36 21.97
N ARG A 118 -8.77 -28.07 22.98
CA ARG A 118 -8.79 -27.59 24.38
C ARG A 118 -7.65 -26.60 24.63
N LYS A 119 -7.70 -25.92 25.77
CA LYS A 119 -6.64 -24.95 26.15
C LYS A 119 -5.25 -25.58 26.30
N ASP A 120 -5.20 -26.87 26.62
CA ASP A 120 -3.98 -27.67 26.73
C ASP A 120 -3.46 -28.17 25.37
N GLY A 121 -4.13 -27.85 24.26
CA GLY A 121 -3.80 -28.25 22.92
C GLY A 121 -4.35 -29.63 22.49
N GLN A 122 -5.01 -30.38 23.37
CA GLN A 122 -5.61 -31.67 23.05
C GLN A 122 -6.81 -31.47 22.11
N LYS A 123 -6.90 -32.28 21.05
CA LYS A 123 -7.98 -32.27 20.07
C LYS A 123 -8.88 -33.52 20.26
N ASN A 124 -10.16 -33.33 20.05
CA ASN A 124 -11.13 -34.45 20.17
C ASN A 124 -10.98 -35.51 19.07
N ILE A 125 -10.21 -35.23 18.01
CA ILE A 125 -9.87 -36.17 16.94
C ILE A 125 -8.50 -36.88 17.11
N ASP A 126 -7.76 -36.59 18.20
CA ASP A 126 -6.42 -37.17 18.38
C ASP A 126 -6.44 -38.69 18.44
N ALA A 127 -7.49 -39.30 19.01
CA ALA A 127 -7.67 -40.74 19.02
C ALA A 127 -7.75 -41.37 17.62
N LEU A 128 -8.41 -40.68 16.68
CA LEU A 128 -8.54 -41.11 15.28
C LEU A 128 -7.21 -41.06 14.54
N THR A 129 -6.41 -40.03 14.79
CA THR A 129 -5.13 -39.79 14.09
C THR A 129 -3.99 -40.67 14.66
N GLN A 130 -4.01 -41.01 15.95
CA GLN A 130 -3.03 -41.87 16.56
C GLN A 130 -3.17 -43.32 16.12
N GLN A 131 -4.37 -43.85 15.98
CA GLN A 131 -4.60 -45.20 15.49
C GLN A 131 -4.20 -45.38 14.02
N GLN A 132 -4.41 -44.37 13.17
CA GLN A 132 -3.93 -44.42 11.77
C GLN A 132 -2.41 -44.49 11.69
N LYS A 133 -1.67 -43.80 12.54
CA LYS A 133 -0.19 -43.90 12.59
C LYS A 133 0.28 -45.28 13.02
N THR A 134 -0.35 -45.86 14.03
CA THR A 134 -0.01 -47.19 14.52
C THR A 134 -0.31 -48.26 13.48
N GLN A 135 -1.40 -48.15 12.72
CA GLN A 135 -1.72 -49.07 11.62
C GLN A 135 -0.76 -48.96 10.44
N GLN A 136 -0.31 -47.76 10.08
CA GLN A 136 0.71 -47.57 9.05
C GLN A 136 2.08 -48.13 9.47
N GLU A 137 2.46 -47.94 10.74
CA GLU A 137 3.73 -48.51 11.26
C GLU A 137 3.68 -50.05 11.32
N THR A 138 2.52 -50.62 11.66
CA THR A 138 2.33 -52.07 11.68
C THR A 138 2.31 -52.65 10.27
N ALA A 139 1.64 -52.00 9.32
CA ALA A 139 1.63 -52.44 7.91
C ALA A 139 3.02 -52.33 7.26
N GLN A 140 3.80 -51.32 7.58
CA GLN A 140 5.19 -51.22 7.14
C GLN A 140 6.09 -52.29 7.77
N GLN A 141 5.84 -52.67 9.01
CA GLN A 141 6.59 -53.76 9.68
C GLN A 141 6.21 -55.14 9.14
N GLU A 142 4.95 -55.39 8.77
CA GLU A 142 4.54 -56.63 8.11
C GLU A 142 5.14 -56.74 6.71
N VAL A 143 5.15 -55.67 5.89
CA VAL A 143 5.79 -55.66 4.56
C VAL A 143 7.30 -55.91 4.65
N ILE A 144 7.98 -55.43 5.69
CA ILE A 144 9.42 -55.71 5.91
C ILE A 144 9.65 -57.13 6.39
N SER A 145 8.68 -57.73 7.09
CA SER A 145 8.77 -59.11 7.59
C SER A 145 8.49 -60.16 6.51
N GLU A 146 7.60 -59.84 5.53
CA GLU A 146 7.31 -60.73 4.39
C GLU A 146 8.39 -60.73 3.31
N LEU A 147 9.24 -59.71 3.22
CA LEU A 147 10.38 -59.67 2.31
C LEU A 147 11.57 -60.60 2.74
N ALA A 148 11.45 -61.28 3.88
CA ALA A 148 12.51 -62.12 4.42
C ALA A 148 12.29 -63.66 4.22
N THR A 149 11.23 -64.11 3.56
CA THR A 149 10.99 -65.52 3.29
C THR A 149 10.69 -65.79 1.82
N ASP A 150 11.71 -66.17 1.09
CA ASP A 150 11.63 -66.75 -0.25
C ASP A 150 10.84 -68.06 -0.23
N ALA A 151 9.62 -68.08 -0.77
CA ALA A 151 8.97 -69.25 -1.33
C ALA A 151 7.94 -68.85 -2.39
N PRO A 152 7.96 -69.38 -3.59
CA PRO A 152 7.00 -69.09 -4.63
C PRO A 152 5.64 -69.71 -4.32
N GLN A 153 4.73 -68.94 -3.72
CA GLN A 153 3.32 -69.36 -3.71
C GLN A 153 2.67 -68.83 -5.01
N GLN A 154 2.16 -69.82 -5.78
CA GLN A 154 1.25 -69.65 -6.87
C GLN A 154 0.06 -68.76 -6.39
N ALA A 155 0.02 -67.54 -6.78
CA ALA A 155 -1.15 -66.69 -6.62
C ALA A 155 -2.26 -67.26 -7.48
N SER A 156 -3.22 -67.93 -6.85
CA SER A 156 -4.53 -68.17 -7.46
C SER A 156 -5.13 -66.80 -7.73
N ALA A 157 -5.35 -66.49 -9.00
CA ALA A 157 -6.08 -65.28 -9.43
C ALA A 157 -7.55 -65.38 -8.97
N ALA A 158 -7.79 -65.09 -7.68
CA ALA A 158 -9.12 -64.70 -7.24
C ALA A 158 -9.40 -63.36 -7.90
N ALA A 159 -10.41 -63.31 -8.77
CA ALA A 159 -10.83 -62.08 -9.41
C ALA A 159 -11.11 -61.03 -8.32
N GLU A 160 -10.26 -60.01 -8.25
CA GLU A 160 -10.37 -58.92 -7.28
C GLU A 160 -11.67 -58.18 -7.49
N TRP A 161 -12.39 -57.98 -6.39
CA TRP A 161 -13.61 -57.16 -6.41
C TRP A 161 -13.22 -55.69 -6.68
N ARG A 162 -13.84 -55.08 -7.68
CA ARG A 162 -13.73 -53.65 -7.90
C ARG A 162 -14.80 -52.94 -7.09
N ILE A 163 -14.41 -51.90 -6.38
CA ILE A 163 -15.30 -51.05 -5.62
C ILE A 163 -15.50 -49.76 -6.43
N GLU A 164 -16.71 -49.45 -6.78
CA GLU A 164 -17.12 -48.23 -7.46
C GLU A 164 -18.14 -47.50 -6.59
N LEU A 165 -18.07 -46.17 -6.57
CA LEU A 165 -18.98 -45.29 -5.82
C LEU A 165 -19.86 -44.51 -6.81
N ALA A 166 -21.16 -44.76 -6.79
CA ALA A 166 -22.07 -44.10 -7.72
C ALA A 166 -22.31 -42.60 -7.40
N GLY A 167 -22.12 -42.20 -6.17
CA GLY A 167 -22.21 -40.82 -5.77
C GLY A 167 -22.18 -40.59 -4.26
N ILE A 168 -22.01 -39.33 -3.87
CA ILE A 168 -22.14 -38.88 -2.49
C ILE A 168 -23.03 -37.65 -2.49
N THR A 169 -24.01 -37.62 -1.62
CA THR A 169 -24.88 -36.45 -1.41
C THR A 169 -24.89 -36.12 0.09
N VAL A 170 -24.43 -34.93 0.42
CA VAL A 170 -24.49 -34.37 1.77
C VAL A 170 -25.44 -33.18 1.75
N SER A 171 -26.45 -33.18 2.62
CA SER A 171 -27.45 -32.12 2.70
C SER A 171 -27.49 -31.54 4.10
N ASN A 172 -27.63 -30.23 4.22
CA ASN A 172 -27.83 -29.51 5.47
C ASN A 172 -26.76 -29.83 6.54
N ALA A 173 -25.52 -30.10 6.14
CA ALA A 173 -24.48 -30.43 7.10
C ALA A 173 -23.96 -29.18 7.83
N LYS A 174 -23.44 -29.42 9.02
CA LYS A 174 -22.86 -28.42 9.91
C LYS A 174 -21.47 -28.86 10.39
N LEU A 175 -20.49 -27.96 10.40
CA LEU A 175 -19.19 -28.18 11.01
C LEU A 175 -18.89 -27.02 11.95
N VAL A 176 -18.57 -27.36 13.19
CA VAL A 176 -18.10 -26.38 14.18
C VAL A 176 -16.67 -26.78 14.55
N ASN A 177 -15.73 -25.84 14.42
CA ASN A 177 -14.38 -25.99 14.90
C ASN A 177 -14.08 -24.92 15.94
N GLN A 178 -13.97 -25.34 17.20
CA GLN A 178 -13.71 -24.45 18.32
C GLN A 178 -12.27 -24.65 18.83
N ASP A 179 -11.40 -23.70 18.57
CA ASP A 179 -10.04 -23.69 19.12
C ASP A 179 -9.99 -22.78 20.35
N ARG A 180 -9.97 -23.41 21.54
CA ARG A 180 -9.89 -22.68 22.82
C ARG A 180 -8.48 -22.25 23.19
N GLN A 181 -7.45 -22.80 22.54
CA GLN A 181 -6.08 -22.38 22.72
C GLN A 181 -5.83 -21.09 21.95
N ALA A 182 -6.25 -21.02 20.70
CA ALA A 182 -6.15 -19.82 19.84
C ALA A 182 -7.28 -18.81 20.07
N GLY A 183 -8.37 -19.19 20.76
CA GLY A 183 -9.54 -18.32 20.96
C GLY A 183 -10.38 -18.11 19.69
N THR A 184 -10.32 -19.00 18.72
CA THR A 184 -11.03 -18.90 17.43
C THR A 184 -12.20 -19.89 17.36
N SER A 185 -13.26 -19.50 16.62
CA SER A 185 -14.42 -20.36 16.38
C SER A 185 -14.87 -20.21 14.93
N LEU A 186 -14.80 -21.31 14.19
CA LEU A 186 -15.32 -21.44 12.83
C LEU A 186 -16.58 -22.31 12.85
N GLU A 187 -17.66 -21.79 12.30
CA GLU A 187 -18.90 -22.52 12.09
C GLU A 187 -19.24 -22.51 10.59
N LEU A 188 -19.33 -23.69 9.99
CA LEU A 188 -19.93 -23.92 8.67
C LEU A 188 -21.32 -24.47 8.85
N TYR A 189 -22.30 -23.98 8.12
CA TYR A 189 -23.69 -24.42 8.17
C TYR A 189 -24.32 -24.36 6.78
N ASP A 190 -25.49 -24.96 6.60
CA ASP A 190 -26.12 -25.16 5.31
C ASP A 190 -25.14 -25.76 4.29
N VAL A 191 -24.29 -26.68 4.75
CA VAL A 191 -23.29 -27.32 3.89
C VAL A 191 -23.99 -28.39 3.07
N ASN A 192 -23.94 -28.21 1.75
CA ASN A 192 -24.40 -29.21 0.79
C ASN A 192 -23.23 -29.59 -0.11
N PHE A 193 -23.11 -30.85 -0.41
CA PHE A 193 -22.09 -31.39 -1.30
C PHE A 193 -22.70 -32.53 -2.09
N SER A 194 -22.46 -32.54 -3.39
CA SER A 194 -22.83 -33.67 -4.24
C SER A 194 -21.67 -34.08 -5.12
N LEU A 195 -21.45 -35.35 -5.22
CA LEU A 195 -20.50 -36.00 -6.09
C LEU A 195 -21.26 -36.94 -7.01
N SER A 196 -21.08 -36.83 -8.31
CA SER A 196 -21.65 -37.79 -9.27
C SER A 196 -20.88 -39.11 -9.19
N GLU A 197 -21.29 -40.10 -10.00
CA GLU A 197 -20.60 -41.38 -10.14
C GLU A 197 -19.08 -41.18 -10.27
N PHE A 198 -18.34 -41.80 -9.34
CA PHE A 198 -16.89 -41.75 -9.28
C PHE A 198 -16.26 -43.04 -9.79
N ALA A 199 -15.38 -42.89 -10.76
CA ALA A 199 -14.46 -43.95 -11.15
C ALA A 199 -13.08 -43.32 -11.45
N PHE A 200 -12.02 -44.04 -11.16
CA PHE A 200 -10.67 -43.62 -11.52
C PHE A 200 -10.55 -43.39 -13.03
N GLU A 201 -9.74 -42.44 -13.42
CA GLU A 201 -9.49 -42.05 -14.82
C GLU A 201 -10.74 -41.52 -15.58
N GLN A 202 -11.85 -41.26 -14.88
CA GLN A 202 -13.06 -40.68 -15.42
C GLN A 202 -13.37 -39.34 -14.79
N TRP A 203 -14.04 -38.47 -15.59
CA TRP A 203 -14.46 -37.15 -15.11
C TRP A 203 -15.67 -37.28 -14.18
N THR A 204 -15.49 -36.85 -12.95
CA THR A 204 -16.49 -36.86 -11.89
C THR A 204 -16.93 -35.42 -11.60
N LYS A 205 -18.22 -35.15 -11.52
CA LYS A 205 -18.78 -33.83 -11.15
C LYS A 205 -18.86 -33.72 -9.65
N ALA A 206 -18.45 -32.56 -9.13
CA ALA A 206 -18.65 -32.17 -7.74
C ALA A 206 -19.31 -30.77 -7.68
N GLU A 207 -20.33 -30.66 -6.84
CA GLU A 207 -20.97 -29.40 -6.54
C GLU A 207 -21.01 -29.21 -5.01
N PHE A 208 -20.84 -27.96 -4.57
CA PHE A 208 -20.92 -27.65 -3.15
C PHE A 208 -21.56 -26.29 -2.89
N SER A 209 -22.15 -26.16 -1.74
CA SER A 209 -22.52 -24.87 -1.15
C SER A 209 -22.33 -24.91 0.36
N ALA A 210 -21.89 -23.78 0.93
CA ALA A 210 -21.71 -23.63 2.35
C ALA A 210 -21.89 -22.17 2.77
N LYS A 211 -22.36 -21.95 3.99
CA LYS A 211 -22.27 -20.68 4.69
C LYS A 211 -21.36 -20.83 5.91
N GLY A 212 -20.71 -19.78 6.31
CA GLY A 212 -19.80 -19.83 7.44
C GLY A 212 -19.72 -18.55 8.23
N LYS A 213 -19.31 -18.73 9.48
CA LYS A 213 -19.02 -17.65 10.43
C LYS A 213 -17.66 -17.95 11.07
N ASN A 214 -16.81 -16.93 11.16
CA ASN A 214 -15.56 -16.97 11.90
C ASN A 214 -15.44 -15.68 12.72
N ASN A 215 -15.75 -15.74 13.99
CA ASN A 215 -15.89 -14.56 14.85
C ASN A 215 -16.91 -13.54 14.26
N GLN A 216 -16.45 -12.36 13.83
CA GLN A 216 -17.28 -11.31 13.23
C GLN A 216 -17.40 -11.46 11.71
N GLN A 217 -16.66 -12.38 11.10
CA GLN A 217 -16.66 -12.62 9.66
C GLN A 217 -17.82 -13.56 9.29
N GLN A 218 -18.49 -13.27 8.19
CA GLN A 218 -19.50 -14.15 7.59
C GLN A 218 -19.13 -14.35 6.13
N PHE A 219 -19.32 -15.57 5.64
CA PHE A 219 -19.09 -15.90 4.25
C PHE A 219 -20.08 -16.94 3.76
N SER A 220 -20.29 -16.95 2.47
CA SER A 220 -20.95 -18.04 1.77
C SER A 220 -20.18 -18.38 0.51
N ALA A 221 -20.14 -19.64 0.16
CA ALA A 221 -19.53 -20.11 -1.06
C ALA A 221 -20.40 -21.18 -1.70
N ASN A 222 -20.48 -21.17 -3.01
CA ASN A 222 -21.00 -22.26 -3.80
C ASN A 222 -20.14 -22.46 -5.04
N GLY A 223 -20.09 -23.66 -5.55
CA GLY A 223 -19.27 -23.94 -6.70
C GLY A 223 -19.56 -25.30 -7.30
N LYS A 224 -19.07 -25.46 -8.51
CA LYS A 224 -19.06 -26.72 -9.24
C LYS A 224 -17.71 -26.92 -9.91
N LEU A 225 -17.32 -28.15 -10.04
CA LEU A 225 -16.10 -28.54 -10.75
C LEU A 225 -16.26 -29.98 -11.26
N GLU A 226 -15.44 -30.34 -12.23
CA GLU A 226 -15.22 -31.74 -12.60
C GLU A 226 -13.76 -32.08 -12.32
N PHE A 227 -13.53 -33.27 -11.79
CA PHE A 227 -12.18 -33.76 -11.52
C PHE A 227 -11.99 -35.16 -12.10
N GLN A 228 -10.75 -35.49 -12.41
CA GLN A 228 -10.30 -36.79 -12.82
C GLN A 228 -9.10 -37.17 -11.95
N LEU A 229 -9.07 -38.39 -11.45
CA LEU A 229 -8.04 -38.89 -10.54
C LEU A 229 -7.43 -40.17 -11.11
N ALA A 230 -6.11 -40.28 -11.14
CA ALA A 230 -5.43 -41.52 -11.52
C ALA A 230 -5.60 -42.58 -10.44
N GLN A 231 -5.58 -43.87 -10.87
CA GLN A 231 -5.81 -45.02 -9.96
C GLN A 231 -4.77 -45.14 -8.83
N ASP A 232 -3.55 -44.70 -9.10
CA ASP A 232 -2.44 -44.69 -8.16
C ASP A 232 -2.31 -43.37 -7.38
N PHE A 233 -3.29 -42.44 -7.53
CA PHE A 233 -3.29 -41.10 -6.97
C PHE A 233 -2.10 -40.22 -7.39
N SER A 234 -1.34 -40.61 -8.40
CA SER A 234 -0.14 -39.88 -8.84
C SER A 234 -0.45 -38.59 -9.55
N SER A 235 -1.64 -38.43 -10.15
CA SER A 235 -2.04 -37.25 -10.86
C SER A 235 -3.53 -36.97 -10.73
N TYR A 236 -3.90 -35.72 -10.85
CA TYR A 236 -5.29 -35.28 -10.94
C TYR A 236 -5.40 -34.10 -11.91
N ALA A 237 -6.56 -33.99 -12.54
CA ALA A 237 -6.93 -32.87 -13.39
C ALA A 237 -8.30 -32.34 -12.98
N LEU A 238 -8.49 -31.04 -13.12
CA LEU A 238 -9.75 -30.36 -12.82
C LEU A 238 -10.21 -29.58 -14.06
N ARG A 239 -11.53 -29.44 -14.25
CA ARG A 239 -12.10 -28.61 -15.29
C ARG A 239 -13.47 -28.06 -14.89
N ASN A 240 -13.99 -27.10 -15.68
CA ASN A 240 -15.30 -26.49 -15.47
C ASN A 240 -15.48 -25.95 -14.04
N ILE A 241 -14.40 -25.37 -13.47
CA ILE A 241 -14.40 -24.83 -12.10
C ILE A 241 -15.11 -23.48 -12.13
N ASP A 242 -16.24 -23.38 -11.44
CA ASP A 242 -17.01 -22.13 -11.27
C ASP A 242 -17.29 -21.96 -9.78
N LEU A 243 -16.65 -20.96 -9.17
CA LEU A 243 -16.77 -20.64 -7.74
C LEU A 243 -17.41 -19.27 -7.58
N ASN A 244 -18.43 -19.20 -6.73
CA ASN A 244 -19.05 -17.95 -6.33
C ASN A 244 -19.02 -17.84 -4.81
N SER A 245 -18.58 -16.72 -4.28
CA SER A 245 -18.57 -16.48 -2.84
C SER A 245 -19.00 -15.07 -2.49
N GLN A 246 -19.39 -14.91 -1.23
CA GLN A 246 -19.67 -13.64 -0.58
C GLN A 246 -18.89 -13.60 0.72
N PHE A 247 -18.51 -12.41 1.14
CA PHE A 247 -17.79 -12.21 2.38
C PHE A 247 -18.20 -10.91 3.03
N SER A 248 -18.34 -10.89 4.35
CA SER A 248 -18.56 -9.65 5.10
C SER A 248 -17.87 -9.68 6.45
N ASP A 249 -17.32 -8.53 6.82
CA ASP A 249 -16.86 -8.22 8.16
C ASP A 249 -17.22 -6.75 8.50
N PRO A 250 -16.88 -6.20 9.67
CA PRO A 250 -17.23 -4.82 10.03
C PRO A 250 -16.67 -3.73 9.11
N ALA A 251 -15.58 -4.02 8.37
CA ALA A 251 -14.89 -3.06 7.49
C ALA A 251 -15.15 -3.28 5.99
N MET A 252 -15.63 -4.48 5.62
CA MET A 252 -15.72 -4.89 4.23
C MET A 252 -16.93 -5.79 3.98
N LYS A 253 -17.59 -5.57 2.85
CA LYS A 253 -18.69 -6.42 2.36
C LYS A 253 -18.49 -6.72 0.88
N MET A 254 -18.12 -7.95 0.55
CA MET A 254 -18.03 -8.45 -0.82
C MET A 254 -19.33 -9.15 -1.19
N ASP A 255 -20.13 -8.52 -2.02
CA ASP A 255 -21.43 -9.03 -2.44
C ASP A 255 -21.30 -10.18 -3.45
N SER A 256 -20.21 -10.21 -4.20
CA SER A 256 -19.91 -11.28 -5.16
C SER A 256 -18.40 -11.35 -5.43
N ILE A 257 -17.86 -12.54 -5.26
CA ILE A 257 -16.52 -12.95 -5.71
C ILE A 257 -16.72 -14.15 -6.62
N LYS A 258 -16.54 -13.97 -7.90
CA LYS A 258 -16.66 -15.04 -8.91
C LYS A 258 -15.27 -15.43 -9.42
N LEU A 259 -15.02 -16.74 -9.52
CA LEU A 259 -13.77 -17.29 -10.04
C LEU A 259 -14.10 -18.47 -10.94
N VAL A 260 -13.55 -18.44 -12.16
CA VAL A 260 -13.77 -19.48 -13.18
C VAL A 260 -12.44 -19.93 -13.74
N LEU A 261 -12.21 -21.24 -13.75
CA LEU A 261 -11.11 -21.88 -14.46
C LEU A 261 -11.71 -22.93 -15.39
N ASP A 262 -11.40 -22.82 -16.69
CA ASP A 262 -11.88 -23.82 -17.66
C ASP A 262 -11.21 -25.18 -17.43
N THR A 263 -9.91 -25.17 -17.15
CA THR A 263 -9.12 -26.37 -16.82
C THR A 263 -8.10 -26.03 -15.73
N PHE A 264 -7.70 -27.03 -14.97
CA PHE A 264 -6.50 -26.99 -14.14
C PHE A 264 -5.75 -28.31 -14.24
N GLU A 265 -4.54 -28.22 -14.80
CA GLU A 265 -3.58 -29.32 -14.85
C GLU A 265 -2.21 -28.80 -14.43
N PHE A 266 -1.45 -29.61 -13.72
CA PHE A 266 -0.07 -29.27 -13.39
C PHE A 266 0.80 -29.19 -14.64
N ASP A 267 1.88 -28.41 -14.57
CA ASP A 267 2.84 -28.19 -15.65
C ASP A 267 2.22 -27.60 -16.94
N LYS A 268 0.98 -27.08 -16.84
CA LYS A 268 0.25 -26.42 -17.95
C LYS A 268 -0.20 -25.03 -17.53
N ASP A 269 -0.42 -24.18 -18.54
CA ASP A 269 -1.01 -22.87 -18.34
C ASP A 269 -2.54 -22.98 -18.29
N ASN A 270 -3.14 -22.62 -17.17
CA ASN A 270 -4.56 -22.69 -16.87
C ASN A 270 -5.18 -21.30 -16.89
N VAL A 271 -6.23 -21.08 -17.66
CA VAL A 271 -6.88 -19.77 -17.77
C VAL A 271 -7.83 -19.57 -16.60
N LEU A 272 -7.56 -18.54 -15.82
CA LEU A 272 -8.36 -18.06 -14.70
C LEU A 272 -9.06 -16.76 -15.08
N THR A 273 -10.36 -16.63 -14.83
CA THR A 273 -11.09 -15.37 -14.85
C THR A 273 -11.73 -15.11 -13.51
N PHE A 274 -11.80 -13.82 -13.11
CA PHE A 274 -12.42 -13.43 -11.86
C PHE A 274 -13.22 -12.15 -11.98
N ALA A 275 -14.23 -12.01 -11.13
CA ALA A 275 -15.00 -10.78 -10.99
C ALA A 275 -15.37 -10.57 -9.51
N ILE A 276 -15.18 -9.35 -9.01
CA ILE A 276 -15.41 -8.98 -7.62
C ILE A 276 -16.30 -7.74 -7.59
N LYS A 277 -17.30 -7.75 -6.72
CA LYS A 277 -18.14 -6.57 -6.40
C LYS A 277 -18.38 -6.50 -4.92
N GLY A 278 -18.31 -5.30 -4.37
CA GLY A 278 -18.56 -5.09 -2.95
C GLY A 278 -18.21 -3.69 -2.48
N GLN A 279 -18.08 -3.56 -1.17
CA GLN A 279 -17.72 -2.33 -0.49
C GLN A 279 -16.60 -2.59 0.49
N ALA A 280 -15.64 -1.68 0.57
CA ALA A 280 -14.55 -1.72 1.54
C ALA A 280 -14.22 -0.31 2.03
N SER A 281 -14.16 -0.12 3.34
CA SER A 281 -13.82 1.18 3.95
C SER A 281 -14.65 2.36 3.42
N GLY A 282 -15.94 2.14 3.18
CA GLY A 282 -16.85 3.18 2.66
C GLY A 282 -16.75 3.44 1.15
N MET A 283 -15.98 2.63 0.42
CA MET A 283 -15.84 2.72 -1.04
C MET A 283 -16.51 1.54 -1.73
N ASP A 284 -17.25 1.79 -2.82
CA ASP A 284 -17.74 0.74 -3.71
C ASP A 284 -16.61 0.27 -4.61
N LEU A 285 -16.44 -1.05 -4.71
CA LEU A 285 -15.44 -1.72 -5.52
C LEU A 285 -16.13 -2.59 -6.59
N SER A 286 -15.70 -2.44 -7.83
CA SER A 286 -15.98 -3.38 -8.93
C SER A 286 -14.67 -3.71 -9.63
N ALA A 287 -14.33 -4.98 -9.72
CA ALA A 287 -13.10 -5.45 -10.34
C ALA A 287 -13.38 -6.71 -11.17
N ASN A 288 -12.73 -6.83 -12.30
CA ASN A 288 -12.73 -8.03 -13.14
C ASN A 288 -11.34 -8.22 -13.75
N GLY A 289 -11.02 -9.45 -14.08
CA GLY A 289 -9.72 -9.74 -14.66
C GLY A 289 -9.56 -11.18 -15.09
N SER A 290 -8.37 -11.45 -15.62
CA SER A 290 -7.95 -12.76 -16.07
C SER A 290 -6.46 -12.98 -15.79
N ALA A 291 -6.06 -14.26 -15.77
CA ALA A 291 -4.67 -14.66 -15.62
C ALA A 291 -4.45 -16.03 -16.25
N GLN A 292 -3.19 -16.36 -16.51
CA GLN A 292 -2.77 -17.73 -16.81
C GLN A 292 -2.01 -18.26 -15.58
N LEU A 293 -2.59 -19.22 -14.91
CA LEU A 293 -2.00 -19.87 -13.73
C LEU A 293 -1.21 -21.10 -14.17
N HIS A 294 0.06 -21.15 -13.78
CA HIS A 294 0.94 -22.29 -13.98
C HIS A 294 1.47 -22.78 -12.64
N VAL A 295 1.28 -24.05 -12.33
CA VAL A 295 1.77 -24.68 -11.11
C VAL A 295 2.52 -25.93 -11.53
N ASP A 296 3.76 -26.10 -11.11
CA ASP A 296 4.52 -27.32 -11.37
C ASP A 296 3.99 -28.49 -10.52
N ALA A 297 4.19 -29.73 -10.99
CA ALA A 297 3.67 -30.92 -10.32
C ALA A 297 4.19 -31.11 -8.87
N ALA A 298 5.38 -30.58 -8.56
CA ALA A 298 5.94 -30.59 -7.22
C ALA A 298 5.41 -29.48 -6.31
N ILE A 299 4.58 -28.57 -6.84
CA ILE A 299 4.08 -27.34 -6.16
C ILE A 299 5.27 -26.52 -5.61
N SER A 300 6.38 -26.55 -6.32
CA SER A 300 7.59 -25.80 -5.95
C SER A 300 7.57 -24.38 -6.56
N THR A 301 6.86 -24.20 -7.67
CA THR A 301 6.76 -22.92 -8.37
C THR A 301 5.32 -22.64 -8.79
N VAL A 302 4.82 -21.48 -8.45
CA VAL A 302 3.53 -20.97 -8.91
C VAL A 302 3.78 -19.71 -9.75
N MET A 303 3.32 -19.73 -11.01
CA MET A 303 3.42 -18.57 -11.90
C MET A 303 2.02 -18.07 -12.29
N VAL A 304 1.82 -16.78 -12.22
CA VAL A 304 0.65 -16.08 -12.73
C VAL A 304 1.12 -15.23 -13.91
N LYS A 305 0.88 -15.73 -15.11
CA LYS A 305 1.26 -15.07 -16.36
C LYS A 305 0.09 -14.25 -16.91
N ALA A 306 0.39 -13.23 -17.70
CA ALA A 306 -0.62 -12.40 -18.38
C ALA A 306 -1.77 -11.94 -17.46
N PHE A 307 -1.46 -11.61 -16.21
CA PHE A 307 -2.46 -11.08 -15.29
C PHE A 307 -3.00 -9.75 -15.80
N GLN A 308 -4.31 -9.65 -15.91
CA GLN A 308 -5.05 -8.45 -16.30
C GLN A 308 -6.09 -8.15 -15.22
N LEU A 309 -6.13 -6.91 -14.79
CA LEU A 309 -7.11 -6.41 -13.84
C LEU A 309 -7.69 -5.10 -14.37
N GLU A 310 -8.99 -4.97 -14.35
CA GLU A 310 -9.70 -3.71 -14.48
C GLU A 310 -10.57 -3.51 -13.25
N SER A 311 -10.49 -2.35 -12.64
CA SER A 311 -11.21 -2.04 -11.42
C SER A 311 -11.72 -0.61 -11.44
N GLN A 312 -12.87 -0.40 -10.82
CA GLN A 312 -13.45 0.90 -10.55
C GLN A 312 -13.78 1.00 -9.06
N LEU A 313 -13.30 2.08 -8.45
CA LEU A 313 -13.58 2.43 -7.06
C LEU A 313 -14.40 3.73 -7.04
N ASN A 314 -15.45 3.77 -6.24
CA ASN A 314 -16.24 4.97 -6.00
C ASN A 314 -16.30 5.24 -4.50
N GLY A 315 -16.06 6.49 -4.08
CA GLY A 315 -16.09 6.88 -2.68
C GLY A 315 -15.64 8.32 -2.47
N GLU A 316 -16.11 8.92 -1.39
CA GLU A 316 -15.79 10.33 -1.06
C GLU A 316 -14.34 10.51 -0.59
N SER A 317 -13.72 9.46 -0.03
CA SER A 317 -12.33 9.48 0.44
C SER A 317 -11.29 9.38 -0.68
N LEU A 318 -11.71 9.12 -1.94
CA LEU A 318 -10.82 9.01 -3.07
C LEU A 318 -10.42 10.40 -3.58
N PRO A 319 -9.17 10.59 -4.02
CA PRO A 319 -8.74 11.85 -4.67
C PRO A 319 -9.63 12.22 -5.86
N GLN A 320 -10.08 11.21 -6.60
CA GLN A 320 -11.06 11.32 -7.68
C GLN A 320 -12.02 10.15 -7.62
N SER A 321 -13.31 10.41 -7.80
CA SER A 321 -14.36 9.39 -7.85
C SER A 321 -15.16 9.57 -9.15
N PRO A 322 -15.24 8.53 -10.03
CA PRO A 322 -14.65 7.20 -9.88
C PRO A 322 -13.13 7.19 -10.11
N MET A 323 -12.43 6.35 -9.36
CA MET A 323 -11.05 5.99 -9.63
C MET A 323 -11.01 4.70 -10.44
N LYS A 324 -10.45 4.75 -11.64
CA LYS A 324 -10.26 3.60 -12.53
C LYS A 324 -8.84 3.09 -12.40
N VAL A 325 -8.69 1.81 -12.09
CA VAL A 325 -7.40 1.14 -11.96
C VAL A 325 -7.35 -0.01 -12.95
N ALA A 326 -6.31 -0.04 -13.77
CA ALA A 326 -6.02 -1.19 -14.62
C ALA A 326 -4.58 -1.66 -14.39
N MET A 327 -4.37 -2.99 -14.38
CA MET A 327 -3.05 -3.57 -14.15
C MET A 327 -2.80 -4.72 -15.10
N SER A 328 -1.57 -4.79 -15.63
CA SER A 328 -1.04 -5.93 -16.37
C SER A 328 0.29 -6.34 -15.73
N SER A 329 0.42 -7.59 -15.33
CA SER A 329 1.59 -8.07 -14.61
C SER A 329 1.83 -9.56 -14.77
N GLU A 330 3.03 -9.99 -14.36
CA GLU A 330 3.41 -11.38 -14.21
C GLU A 330 3.95 -11.58 -12.80
N VAL A 331 3.61 -12.69 -12.16
CA VAL A 331 4.05 -13.03 -10.81
C VAL A 331 4.61 -14.45 -10.84
N ALA A 332 5.75 -14.66 -10.20
CA ALA A 332 6.30 -15.98 -9.94
C ALA A 332 6.57 -16.12 -8.45
N PHE A 333 6.17 -17.25 -7.87
CA PHE A 333 6.40 -17.57 -6.47
C PHE A 333 7.17 -18.89 -6.35
N ASP A 334 8.37 -18.81 -5.80
CA ASP A 334 9.22 -19.95 -5.44
C ASP A 334 8.87 -20.37 -4.00
N VAL A 335 8.14 -21.47 -3.86
CA VAL A 335 7.61 -21.94 -2.57
C VAL A 335 8.72 -22.32 -1.59
N PRO A 336 9.72 -23.14 -1.96
CA PRO A 336 10.83 -23.50 -1.08
C PRO A 336 11.64 -22.32 -0.55
N ARG A 337 11.84 -21.28 -1.39
CA ARG A 337 12.57 -20.08 -1.01
C ARG A 337 11.71 -19.00 -0.42
N SER A 338 10.38 -19.17 -0.44
CA SER A 338 9.39 -18.15 -0.04
C SER A 338 9.65 -16.82 -0.75
N HIS A 339 9.99 -16.88 -2.05
CA HIS A 339 10.39 -15.76 -2.87
C HIS A 339 9.36 -15.47 -3.95
N LEU A 340 8.89 -14.22 -4.00
CA LEU A 340 7.94 -13.72 -4.98
C LEU A 340 8.64 -12.70 -5.88
N SER A 341 8.57 -12.91 -7.19
CA SER A 341 8.99 -11.95 -8.21
C SER A 341 7.76 -11.42 -8.95
N LEU A 342 7.67 -10.11 -9.07
CA LEU A 342 6.62 -9.39 -9.81
C LEU A 342 7.26 -8.61 -10.95
N VAL A 343 6.75 -8.79 -12.17
CA VAL A 343 6.97 -7.89 -13.29
C VAL A 343 5.66 -7.13 -13.54
N LEU A 344 5.68 -5.83 -13.30
CA LEU A 344 4.57 -4.93 -13.54
C LEU A 344 4.73 -4.35 -14.94
N ASN A 345 4.01 -4.90 -15.91
CA ASN A 345 4.05 -4.42 -17.29
C ASN A 345 3.38 -3.06 -17.43
N LYS A 346 2.28 -2.88 -16.69
CA LYS A 346 1.56 -1.60 -16.64
C LYS A 346 0.61 -1.59 -15.44
N LEU A 347 0.60 -0.50 -14.71
CA LEU A 347 -0.44 -0.14 -13.74
C LEU A 347 -0.90 1.27 -14.07
N THR A 348 -2.20 1.48 -14.21
CA THR A 348 -2.78 2.81 -14.34
C THR A 348 -3.76 3.06 -13.21
N ALA A 349 -3.73 4.25 -12.65
CA ALA A 349 -4.71 4.75 -11.70
C ALA A 349 -5.09 6.17 -12.13
N ASN A 350 -6.20 6.32 -12.84
CA ASN A 350 -6.59 7.54 -13.54
C ASN A 350 -5.42 8.10 -14.40
N ALA A 351 -4.89 9.27 -14.05
CA ALA A 351 -3.80 9.93 -14.76
C ALA A 351 -2.39 9.38 -14.45
N ILE A 352 -2.25 8.49 -13.45
CA ILE A 352 -0.94 7.91 -13.10
C ILE A 352 -0.75 6.59 -13.86
N ALA A 353 0.43 6.43 -14.44
CA ALA A 353 0.87 5.19 -15.06
C ALA A 353 2.22 4.75 -14.50
N LEU A 354 2.35 3.47 -14.16
CA LEU A 354 3.56 2.85 -13.59
C LEU A 354 3.87 1.55 -14.31
N ASP A 355 5.14 1.25 -14.46
CA ASP A 355 5.69 -0.05 -14.82
C ASP A 355 6.89 -0.38 -13.94
N GLY A 356 7.40 -1.61 -14.00
CA GLY A 356 8.61 -1.97 -13.27
C GLY A 356 8.64 -3.41 -12.77
N LYS A 357 9.39 -3.61 -11.68
CA LYS A 357 9.57 -4.93 -11.09
C LYS A 357 9.73 -4.85 -9.57
N ALA A 358 9.35 -5.92 -8.90
CA ALA A 358 9.56 -6.09 -7.47
C ALA A 358 9.90 -7.53 -7.13
N ASP A 359 10.74 -7.70 -6.13
CA ASP A 359 11.12 -8.97 -5.52
C ASP A 359 10.83 -8.92 -4.03
N VAL A 360 10.14 -9.94 -3.50
CA VAL A 360 9.78 -10.05 -2.11
C VAL A 360 10.23 -11.39 -1.57
N THR A 361 11.06 -11.39 -0.55
CA THR A 361 11.36 -12.62 0.21
C THR A 361 10.56 -12.59 1.50
N LEU A 362 9.69 -13.56 1.67
CA LEU A 362 8.88 -13.72 2.87
C LEU A 362 9.75 -14.27 4.00
N ALA A 363 9.80 -13.55 5.10
CA ALA A 363 10.52 -13.88 6.33
C ALA A 363 9.79 -13.21 7.50
N GLU A 364 10.25 -13.37 8.73
CA GLU A 364 9.73 -12.64 9.89
C GLU A 364 9.69 -11.12 9.63
N ILE A 365 10.73 -10.60 8.98
CA ILE A 365 10.74 -9.26 8.40
C ILE A 365 10.86 -9.41 6.88
N PRO A 366 9.77 -9.14 6.13
CA PRO A 366 9.80 -9.27 4.67
C PRO A 366 10.84 -8.35 4.04
N LYS A 367 11.62 -8.89 3.09
CA LYS A 367 12.59 -8.13 2.30
C LYS A 367 11.95 -7.76 0.97
N VAL A 368 11.74 -6.48 0.74
CA VAL A 368 11.12 -5.94 -0.48
C VAL A 368 12.16 -5.16 -1.27
N ARG A 369 12.33 -5.50 -2.53
CA ARG A 369 13.23 -4.83 -3.48
C ARG A 369 12.42 -4.48 -4.71
N PHE A 370 12.40 -3.20 -5.12
CA PHE A 370 11.65 -2.82 -6.31
C PHE A 370 12.29 -1.69 -7.10
N SER A 371 11.96 -1.66 -8.37
CA SER A 371 12.29 -0.58 -9.29
C SER A 371 11.06 -0.29 -10.14
N LEU A 372 10.51 0.92 -9.98
CA LEU A 372 9.34 1.38 -10.71
C LEU A 372 9.72 2.55 -11.61
N HIS A 373 8.99 2.67 -12.71
CA HIS A 373 9.10 3.78 -13.65
C HIS A 373 7.71 4.34 -13.95
N SER A 374 7.67 5.65 -14.21
CA SER A 374 6.48 6.34 -14.71
C SER A 374 6.88 7.34 -15.79
N PRO A 375 6.23 7.35 -16.95
CA PRO A 375 6.47 8.37 -17.95
C PRO A 375 5.99 9.76 -17.50
N GLU A 376 4.90 9.81 -16.73
CA GLU A 376 4.35 11.07 -16.25
C GLU A 376 3.50 10.86 -14.99
N ILE A 377 3.70 11.72 -13.99
CA ILE A 377 2.84 11.85 -12.81
C ILE A 377 2.47 13.32 -12.64
N ASP A 378 1.23 13.68 -12.94
CA ASP A 378 0.65 14.95 -12.51
C ASP A 378 -0.13 14.71 -11.20
N LEU A 379 0.53 15.01 -10.07
CA LEU A 379 -0.06 14.82 -8.76
C LEU A 379 -1.21 15.83 -8.50
N ASP A 380 -1.14 17.03 -9.10
CA ASP A 380 -2.18 18.05 -8.96
C ASP A 380 -3.47 17.61 -9.67
N GLU A 381 -3.33 17.02 -10.86
CA GLU A 381 -4.45 16.42 -11.58
C GLU A 381 -5.01 15.20 -10.83
N PHE A 382 -4.14 14.31 -10.37
CA PHE A 382 -4.54 13.11 -9.62
C PHE A 382 -5.29 13.46 -8.33
N LEU A 383 -4.87 14.50 -7.62
CA LEU A 383 -5.55 15.01 -6.42
C LEU A 383 -6.78 15.88 -6.72
N GLY A 384 -7.08 16.14 -7.99
CA GLY A 384 -8.23 16.97 -8.40
C GLY A 384 -8.05 18.48 -8.15
N LEU A 385 -6.82 18.95 -7.93
CA LEU A 385 -6.53 20.36 -7.63
C LEU A 385 -6.60 21.27 -8.87
N THR A 386 -6.64 20.70 -10.09
CA THR A 386 -6.60 21.43 -11.37
C THR A 386 -7.97 21.69 -12.00
N LYS A 387 -9.08 21.23 -11.40
CA LYS A 387 -10.41 21.50 -11.95
C LYS A 387 -10.74 22.99 -11.77
N PRO A 388 -10.97 23.76 -12.86
CA PRO A 388 -11.53 25.11 -12.73
C PRO A 388 -12.92 24.97 -12.11
N SER A 389 -13.20 25.76 -11.07
CA SER A 389 -14.54 25.93 -10.56
C SER A 389 -15.42 26.35 -11.74
N GLN A 390 -16.30 25.50 -12.23
CA GLN A 390 -17.34 25.92 -13.16
C GLN A 390 -18.22 26.87 -12.39
N ASP A 391 -18.08 28.16 -12.71
CA ASP A 391 -19.01 29.20 -12.30
C ASP A 391 -20.43 28.82 -12.75
N THR A 392 -21.17 28.15 -11.88
CA THR A 392 -22.62 28.24 -11.89
C THR A 392 -22.98 29.49 -11.11
N ALA A 393 -23.21 30.59 -11.83
CA ALA A 393 -23.86 31.75 -11.29
C ALA A 393 -25.20 31.31 -10.68
N SER A 394 -25.27 31.26 -9.37
CA SER A 394 -26.50 31.26 -8.60
C SER A 394 -26.22 31.98 -7.29
N THR A 395 -26.76 33.19 -7.25
CA THR A 395 -26.96 34.00 -6.06
C THR A 395 -27.60 33.21 -4.94
N ASN A 396 -26.94 33.06 -3.79
CA ASN A 396 -27.41 33.51 -2.48
C ASN A 396 -26.48 33.02 -1.35
N SER A 397 -26.13 34.01 -0.53
CA SER A 397 -25.57 33.89 0.82
C SER A 397 -25.73 32.61 1.57
N SER A 398 -24.58 31.99 1.95
CA SER A 398 -24.33 31.64 3.36
C SER A 398 -22.90 31.16 3.49
N ASN A 399 -22.21 31.61 4.53
CA ASN A 399 -20.91 31.20 4.96
C ASN A 399 -20.80 29.67 5.03
N ASP A 400 -20.15 29.07 4.03
CA ASP A 400 -19.55 27.76 4.18
C ASP A 400 -18.08 27.86 3.75
N LYS A 401 -17.23 27.93 4.75
CA LYS A 401 -15.81 27.67 4.62
C LYS A 401 -15.66 26.20 4.18
N ASN A 402 -15.64 25.94 2.88
CA ASN A 402 -15.31 24.63 2.36
C ASN A 402 -13.87 24.31 2.75
N ALA A 403 -13.78 23.44 3.73
CA ALA A 403 -12.58 22.82 4.20
C ALA A 403 -11.90 22.06 3.04
N HIS A 404 -10.69 22.45 2.71
CA HIS A 404 -9.68 21.50 2.25
C HIS A 404 -9.66 20.33 3.24
N PRO A 405 -9.42 19.07 2.82
CA PRO A 405 -9.17 18.02 3.77
C PRO A 405 -8.05 18.51 4.67
N GLU A 406 -8.35 18.65 5.94
CA GLU A 406 -7.44 19.18 6.95
C GLU A 406 -6.19 18.32 7.03
N ALA A 407 -5.14 18.68 6.30
CA ALA A 407 -3.78 18.23 6.53
C ALA A 407 -3.21 18.78 7.85
N ASN A 408 -4.05 19.23 8.76
CA ASN A 408 -3.70 19.81 10.06
C ASN A 408 -3.96 18.87 11.23
N SER A 409 -3.70 17.57 11.04
CA SER A 409 -3.65 16.68 12.19
C SER A 409 -2.42 17.04 13.04
N GLU A 410 -2.64 17.60 14.22
CA GLU A 410 -1.61 17.80 15.26
C GLU A 410 -1.22 16.47 15.95
N VAL A 411 -1.65 15.35 15.37
CA VAL A 411 -1.31 13.98 15.82
C VAL A 411 -0.14 13.46 15.00
N GLU A 412 0.87 12.93 15.67
CA GLU A 412 2.00 12.26 15.00
C GLU A 412 1.49 11.07 14.17
N PRO A 413 1.96 10.93 12.92
CA PRO A 413 1.60 9.78 12.09
C PRO A 413 2.11 8.48 12.72
N ASP A 414 1.29 7.43 12.64
CA ASP A 414 1.73 6.09 13.05
C ASP A 414 2.71 5.51 12.01
N LEU A 415 3.95 5.39 12.40
CA LEU A 415 5.04 4.82 11.60
C LEU A 415 5.47 3.44 12.09
N SER A 416 4.64 2.77 12.87
CA SER A 416 4.93 1.44 13.44
C SER A 416 5.25 0.40 12.36
N ALA A 417 4.57 0.46 11.22
CA ALA A 417 4.79 -0.41 10.07
C ALA A 417 6.25 -0.35 9.55
N LEU A 418 6.95 0.78 9.65
CA LEU A 418 8.35 0.88 9.22
C LEU A 418 9.30 0.00 10.04
N LYS A 419 8.91 -0.40 11.27
CA LYS A 419 9.74 -1.22 12.16
C LYS A 419 9.81 -2.68 11.72
N THR A 420 8.82 -3.14 10.95
CA THR A 420 8.68 -4.51 10.48
C THR A 420 8.99 -4.67 8.99
N LEU A 421 9.71 -3.73 8.40
CA LEU A 421 10.05 -3.72 6.98
C LEU A 421 11.55 -3.65 6.74
N ASP A 422 11.99 -4.34 5.68
CA ASP A 422 13.29 -4.21 5.01
C ASP A 422 13.02 -3.94 3.53
N VAL A 423 13.10 -2.67 3.13
CA VAL A 423 12.76 -2.22 1.78
C VAL A 423 13.95 -1.51 1.14
N ILE A 424 14.24 -1.83 -0.12
CA ILE A 424 15.09 -1.01 -1.00
C ILE A 424 14.28 -0.73 -2.26
N GLY A 425 14.02 0.54 -2.52
CA GLY A 425 13.21 0.98 -3.64
C GLY A 425 13.93 2.00 -4.53
N GLN A 426 13.66 1.90 -5.82
CA GLN A 426 13.97 2.94 -6.79
C GLN A 426 12.71 3.31 -7.56
N VAL A 427 12.48 4.60 -7.75
CA VAL A 427 11.42 5.11 -8.61
C VAL A 427 12.04 6.13 -9.57
N SER A 428 11.74 6.01 -10.86
CA SER A 428 12.08 6.98 -11.89
C SER A 428 10.81 7.55 -12.51
N ILE A 429 10.79 8.87 -12.75
CA ILE A 429 9.64 9.56 -13.34
C ILE A 429 10.16 10.54 -14.37
N ASP A 430 9.72 10.42 -15.65
CA ASP A 430 10.23 11.29 -16.70
C ASP A 430 9.71 12.72 -16.54
N LYS A 431 8.42 12.88 -16.25
CA LYS A 431 7.78 14.17 -15.96
C LYS A 431 6.97 14.09 -14.67
N PHE A 432 7.25 14.98 -13.75
CA PHE A 432 6.56 15.05 -12.47
C PHE A 432 6.06 16.47 -12.20
N LYS A 433 4.80 16.59 -11.82
CA LYS A 433 4.20 17.86 -11.40
C LYS A 433 3.54 17.67 -10.03
N ALA A 434 3.86 18.58 -9.11
CA ALA A 434 3.25 18.64 -7.79
C ALA A 434 3.25 20.08 -7.26
N ASN A 435 2.11 20.56 -6.77
CA ASN A 435 1.89 21.94 -6.34
C ASN A 435 2.36 22.93 -7.42
N ASN A 436 1.97 22.67 -8.68
CA ASN A 436 2.39 23.35 -9.91
C ASN A 436 3.90 23.32 -10.22
N ALA A 437 4.76 22.84 -9.32
CA ALA A 437 6.18 22.65 -9.62
C ALA A 437 6.37 21.57 -10.69
N LYS A 438 7.17 21.86 -11.72
CA LYS A 438 7.44 20.98 -12.87
C LYS A 438 8.87 20.45 -12.78
N LEU A 439 9.00 19.14 -12.59
CA LEU A 439 10.27 18.43 -12.54
C LEU A 439 10.37 17.44 -13.70
N GLN A 440 11.57 17.17 -14.13
CA GLN A 440 11.87 16.20 -15.19
C GLN A 440 12.99 15.26 -14.74
N ASN A 441 12.99 14.03 -15.28
CA ASN A 441 14.02 13.02 -15.01
C ASN A 441 14.22 12.79 -13.51
N VAL A 442 13.12 12.63 -12.79
CA VAL A 442 13.16 12.37 -11.35
C VAL A 442 13.66 10.95 -11.11
N ILE A 443 14.71 10.82 -10.33
CA ILE A 443 15.24 9.53 -9.87
C ILE A 443 15.30 9.56 -8.35
N THR A 444 14.60 8.62 -7.72
CA THR A 444 14.63 8.49 -6.26
C THR A 444 15.05 7.08 -5.86
N LYS A 445 15.94 6.99 -4.87
CA LYS A 445 16.33 5.75 -4.22
C LYS A 445 16.14 5.89 -2.73
N PHE A 446 15.51 4.91 -2.13
CA PHE A 446 15.28 4.93 -0.69
C PHE A 446 15.39 3.53 -0.09
N THR A 447 15.69 3.52 1.19
CA THR A 447 15.76 2.32 2.01
C THR A 447 14.88 2.49 3.24
N VAL A 448 14.24 1.40 3.67
CA VAL A 448 13.58 1.31 4.98
C VAL A 448 14.16 0.09 5.68
N ASN A 449 14.72 0.28 6.85
CA ASN A 449 15.27 -0.82 7.62
C ASN A 449 14.91 -0.64 9.10
N ARG A 450 14.00 -1.50 9.59
CA ARG A 450 13.62 -1.60 11.01
C ARG A 450 13.37 -0.24 11.67
N GLY A 451 12.52 0.59 11.07
CA GLY A 451 12.11 1.89 11.60
C GLY A 451 13.01 3.06 11.21
N ILE A 452 14.04 2.84 10.41
CA ILE A 452 14.82 3.90 9.77
C ILE A 452 14.48 3.95 8.30
N ALA A 453 13.94 5.07 7.82
CA ALA A 453 13.77 5.35 6.40
C ALA A 453 14.83 6.35 5.95
N THR A 454 15.51 6.04 4.84
CA THR A 454 16.53 6.90 4.25
C THR A 454 16.19 7.14 2.79
N LEU A 455 16.11 8.40 2.39
CA LEU A 455 16.15 8.82 1.00
C LEU A 455 17.62 8.96 0.62
N ASP A 456 18.17 7.92 0.00
CA ASP A 456 19.60 7.86 -0.33
C ASP A 456 19.95 8.80 -1.49
N ARG A 457 18.97 8.99 -2.39
CA ARG A 457 19.13 9.84 -3.59
C ARG A 457 17.77 10.35 -4.05
N PHE A 458 17.70 11.62 -4.32
CA PHE A 458 16.66 12.27 -5.10
C PHE A 458 17.32 13.24 -6.07
N ASP A 459 17.23 12.98 -7.36
CA ASP A 459 17.72 13.84 -8.42
C ASP A 459 16.57 14.21 -9.35
N ALA A 460 16.53 15.46 -9.79
CA ALA A 460 15.62 15.91 -10.83
C ALA A 460 16.14 17.17 -11.52
N ASN A 461 15.62 17.44 -12.71
CA ASN A 461 15.77 18.73 -13.39
C ASN A 461 14.54 19.59 -13.12
N LEU A 462 14.73 20.89 -12.89
CA LEU A 462 13.65 21.84 -12.69
C LEU A 462 14.07 23.24 -13.16
N TYR A 463 13.22 23.90 -13.96
CA TYR A 463 13.39 25.29 -14.42
C TYR A 463 14.82 25.59 -14.87
N GLN A 464 15.35 24.82 -15.83
CA GLN A 464 16.72 24.86 -16.39
C GLN A 464 17.85 24.50 -15.40
N GLY A 465 17.53 24.28 -14.14
CA GLY A 465 18.46 23.85 -13.11
C GLY A 465 18.29 22.37 -12.72
N SER A 466 18.93 21.99 -11.64
CA SER A 466 18.85 20.66 -11.06
C SER A 466 18.65 20.68 -9.55
N ILE A 467 18.07 19.63 -9.03
CA ILE A 467 17.91 19.39 -7.60
C ILE A 467 18.48 18.03 -7.24
N ASN A 468 19.27 17.99 -6.16
CA ASN A 468 19.73 16.77 -5.51
C ASN A 468 19.31 16.82 -4.04
N ALA A 469 18.76 15.73 -3.51
CA ALA A 469 18.41 15.68 -2.10
C ALA A 469 18.66 14.31 -1.49
N SER A 470 18.89 14.31 -0.18
CA SER A 470 18.90 13.13 0.66
C SER A 470 18.22 13.43 1.99
N ALA A 471 17.61 12.41 2.60
CA ALA A 471 16.93 12.57 3.87
C ALA A 471 17.02 11.29 4.70
N LYS A 472 16.92 11.44 6.02
CA LYS A 472 16.83 10.32 6.94
C LYS A 472 15.75 10.59 7.96
N LEU A 473 14.93 9.56 8.21
CA LEU A 473 13.85 9.54 9.20
C LEU A 473 14.11 8.39 10.18
N ASP A 474 14.09 8.68 11.49
CA ASP A 474 14.20 7.64 12.53
C ASP A 474 12.86 7.55 13.28
N ALA A 475 12.02 6.59 12.89
CA ALA A 475 10.73 6.31 13.49
C ALA A 475 10.79 5.44 14.76
N ARG A 476 11.97 5.05 15.20
CA ARG A 476 12.17 4.30 16.46
C ARG A 476 12.04 5.19 17.68
N ARG A 477 12.19 6.49 17.48
CA ARG A 477 12.12 7.54 18.54
C ARG A 477 10.72 8.15 18.59
N SER A 478 10.36 8.66 19.75
CA SER A 478 9.16 9.47 19.95
C SER A 478 9.56 10.80 20.62
N PRO A 479 9.33 11.95 19.99
CA PRO A 479 8.84 12.11 18.62
C PRO A 479 9.86 11.63 17.56
N THR A 480 9.36 11.30 16.37
CA THR A 480 10.17 10.92 15.20
C THR A 480 11.16 12.03 14.87
N THR A 481 12.42 11.67 14.55
CA THR A 481 13.45 12.64 14.17
C THR A 481 13.79 12.52 12.69
N TYR A 482 14.15 13.65 12.07
CA TYR A 482 14.53 13.67 10.65
C TYR A 482 15.70 14.61 10.39
N SER A 483 16.40 14.37 9.26
CA SER A 483 17.37 15.27 8.67
C SER A 483 17.21 15.29 7.16
N VAL A 484 17.42 16.46 6.54
CA VAL A 484 17.28 16.67 5.10
C VAL A 484 18.45 17.52 4.62
N LYS A 485 19.11 17.04 3.55
CA LYS A 485 20.06 17.80 2.77
C LYS A 485 19.52 17.96 1.36
N LYS A 486 19.56 19.18 0.85
CA LYS A 486 19.04 19.50 -0.47
C LYS A 486 19.95 20.53 -1.15
N ARG A 487 20.27 20.30 -2.40
CA ARG A 487 21.04 21.21 -3.24
C ARG A 487 20.29 21.48 -4.53
N ILE A 488 20.02 22.72 -4.78
CA ILE A 488 19.44 23.23 -6.04
C ILE A 488 20.54 24.03 -6.73
N LYS A 489 20.75 23.78 -8.03
CA LYS A 489 21.76 24.48 -8.83
C LYS A 489 21.15 25.00 -10.12
N GLY A 490 21.44 26.27 -10.45
CA GLY A 490 21.13 26.88 -11.73
C GLY A 490 19.63 27.03 -12.03
N VAL A 491 18.77 27.09 -11.00
CA VAL A 491 17.32 27.21 -11.19
C VAL A 491 16.94 28.63 -11.62
N GLN A 492 16.05 28.75 -12.61
CA GLN A 492 15.38 30.02 -12.90
C GLN A 492 14.34 30.29 -11.81
N VAL A 493 14.63 31.30 -10.96
CA VAL A 493 13.90 31.51 -9.70
C VAL A 493 12.48 32.01 -9.95
N GLN A 494 12.30 32.97 -10.85
CA GLN A 494 10.98 33.59 -11.09
C GLN A 494 9.94 32.56 -11.57
N PRO A 495 10.16 31.79 -12.64
CA PRO A 495 9.15 30.81 -13.09
C PRO A 495 8.85 29.75 -12.02
N LEU A 496 9.84 29.36 -11.21
CA LEU A 496 9.60 28.48 -10.06
C LEU A 496 8.67 29.14 -9.03
N LEU A 497 8.96 30.37 -8.63
CA LEU A 497 8.15 31.09 -7.63
C LEU A 497 6.74 31.42 -8.15
N VAL A 498 6.60 31.74 -9.44
CA VAL A 498 5.28 31.95 -10.07
C VAL A 498 4.46 30.67 -10.02
N ASP A 499 5.02 29.54 -10.42
CA ASP A 499 4.30 28.26 -10.45
C ASP A 499 3.93 27.80 -9.02
N VAL A 500 4.87 27.86 -8.06
CA VAL A 500 4.68 27.28 -6.72
C VAL A 500 4.01 28.21 -5.73
N ALA A 501 4.30 29.52 -5.81
CA ALA A 501 3.90 30.50 -4.81
C ALA A 501 3.08 31.67 -5.36
N GLN A 502 2.77 31.68 -6.66
CA GLN A 502 2.13 32.80 -7.36
C GLN A 502 2.85 34.14 -7.10
N ASN A 503 4.16 34.10 -7.03
CA ASN A 503 5.02 35.21 -6.64
C ASN A 503 6.07 35.50 -7.71
N ASP A 504 6.07 36.68 -8.25
CA ASP A 504 6.99 37.16 -9.29
C ASP A 504 8.08 38.13 -8.74
N LYS A 505 8.20 38.22 -7.41
CA LYS A 505 9.02 39.27 -6.76
C LYS A 505 10.53 39.08 -6.92
N LEU A 506 10.99 37.86 -7.24
CA LEU A 506 12.42 37.59 -7.36
C LEU A 506 12.74 36.92 -8.70
N GLU A 507 13.63 37.57 -9.47
CA GLU A 507 14.18 37.08 -10.73
C GLU A 507 15.63 36.60 -10.55
N GLY A 508 16.14 35.85 -11.53
CA GLY A 508 17.54 35.45 -11.63
C GLY A 508 17.76 33.95 -11.57
N THR A 509 19.03 33.56 -11.64
CA THR A 509 19.47 32.18 -11.54
C THR A 509 19.90 31.87 -10.12
N GLY A 510 19.34 30.81 -9.52
CA GLY A 510 19.52 30.51 -8.09
C GLY A 510 20.27 29.21 -7.83
N ASN A 511 21.17 29.26 -6.84
CA ASN A 511 21.73 28.07 -6.18
C ASN A 511 21.31 28.12 -4.71
N ILE A 512 20.80 27.00 -4.19
CA ILE A 512 20.30 26.90 -2.81
C ILE A 512 20.81 25.59 -2.22
N ASP A 513 21.56 25.68 -1.12
CA ASP A 513 21.98 24.54 -0.31
C ASP A 513 21.22 24.55 1.03
N VAL A 514 20.62 23.42 1.38
CA VAL A 514 19.82 23.25 2.59
C VAL A 514 20.40 22.10 3.41
N ASP A 515 20.68 22.32 4.69
CA ASP A 515 21.03 21.28 5.67
C ASP A 515 20.23 21.52 6.94
N VAL A 516 19.16 20.74 7.10
CA VAL A 516 18.21 20.92 8.20
C VAL A 516 17.91 19.61 8.90
N LYS A 517 17.55 19.69 10.18
CA LYS A 517 17.09 18.58 10.98
C LYS A 517 16.00 19.03 11.96
N GLY A 518 15.18 18.08 12.39
CA GLY A 518 14.11 18.38 13.31
C GLY A 518 13.56 17.13 14.00
N ALA A 519 12.52 17.36 14.76
CA ALA A 519 11.76 16.33 15.45
C ALA A 519 10.27 16.63 15.32
N SER A 520 9.42 15.59 15.39
CA SER A 520 7.98 15.64 15.11
C SER A 520 7.68 15.79 13.60
N LEU A 521 6.62 15.14 13.16
CA LEU A 521 6.12 15.23 11.78
C LEU A 521 4.80 15.98 11.70
N THR A 522 4.29 16.49 12.81
CA THR A 522 3.12 17.37 12.78
C THR A 522 3.49 18.74 12.19
N PRO A 523 2.58 19.45 11.53
CA PRO A 523 2.87 20.78 10.96
C PRO A 523 3.48 21.74 11.98
N SER A 524 2.88 21.87 13.15
CA SER A 524 3.40 22.73 14.20
C SER A 524 4.72 22.22 14.81
N GLY A 525 4.88 20.90 14.90
CA GLY A 525 6.08 20.25 15.39
C GLY A 525 7.28 20.50 14.46
N ILE A 526 7.10 20.37 13.14
CA ILE A 526 8.13 20.71 12.16
C ILE A 526 8.55 22.17 12.32
N GLN A 527 7.60 23.09 12.33
CA GLN A 527 7.90 24.52 12.46
C GLN A 527 8.65 24.85 13.76
N LYS A 528 8.25 24.28 14.89
CA LYS A 528 8.84 24.56 16.20
C LYS A 528 10.20 23.88 16.43
N ASN A 529 10.51 22.77 15.71
CA ASN A 529 11.70 21.97 15.98
C ASN A 529 12.77 22.06 14.86
N LEU A 530 12.47 22.75 13.75
CA LEU A 530 13.39 22.86 12.62
C LEU A 530 14.63 23.68 13.01
N VAL A 531 15.83 23.09 12.78
CA VAL A 531 17.12 23.74 12.97
C VAL A 531 18.05 23.41 11.80
N GLY A 532 18.93 24.33 11.44
CA GLY A 532 19.90 24.10 10.36
C GLY A 532 20.29 25.36 9.63
N THR A 533 20.78 25.18 8.39
CA THR A 533 21.25 26.27 7.54
C THR A 533 20.65 26.17 6.13
N VAL A 534 20.40 27.33 5.54
CA VAL A 534 20.07 27.48 4.11
C VAL A 534 21.04 28.51 3.54
N GLU A 535 21.86 28.08 2.57
CA GLU A 535 22.72 28.96 1.81
C GLU A 535 22.07 29.30 0.49
N ILE A 536 21.98 30.59 0.18
CA ILE A 536 21.41 31.09 -1.07
C ILE A 536 22.48 31.88 -1.84
N ASN A 537 22.55 31.62 -3.14
CA ASN A 537 23.38 32.37 -4.08
C ASN A 537 22.59 32.58 -5.37
N PHE A 538 22.19 33.81 -5.61
CA PHE A 538 21.46 34.20 -6.81
C PHE A 538 22.34 35.12 -7.69
N ALA A 539 22.22 34.95 -9.00
CA ALA A 539 22.97 35.71 -10.00
C ALA A 539 22.01 36.29 -11.05
N ASP A 540 22.42 37.39 -11.60
CA ASP A 540 21.77 38.04 -12.77
C ASP A 540 20.26 38.17 -12.61
N GLY A 541 19.83 38.82 -11.55
CA GLY A 541 18.43 38.89 -11.17
C GLY A 541 17.96 40.27 -10.75
N ALA A 542 16.74 40.28 -10.21
CA ALA A 542 16.13 41.49 -9.68
C ALA A 542 15.12 41.19 -8.56
N VAL A 543 14.91 42.17 -7.70
CA VAL A 543 13.82 42.21 -6.73
C VAL A 543 12.75 43.15 -7.28
N ASN A 544 11.59 42.59 -7.62
CA ASN A 544 10.44 43.36 -8.15
C ASN A 544 9.59 43.92 -7.02
N GLY A 545 8.97 45.09 -7.27
CA GLY A 545 8.08 45.80 -6.35
C GLY A 545 8.80 46.77 -5.41
N ILE A 546 10.14 46.93 -5.55
CA ILE A 546 10.90 47.94 -4.81
C ILE A 546 12.06 48.45 -5.68
N ASN A 547 12.14 49.79 -5.80
CA ASN A 547 13.28 50.47 -6.41
C ASN A 547 14.08 51.16 -5.30
N VAL A 548 15.13 50.47 -4.78
CA VAL A 548 15.96 51.01 -3.67
C VAL A 548 16.65 52.30 -4.08
N ALA A 549 17.10 52.43 -5.33
CA ALA A 549 17.76 53.63 -5.82
C ALA A 549 16.78 54.82 -5.84
N GLN A 550 15.55 54.62 -6.31
CA GLN A 550 14.50 55.64 -6.30
C GLN A 550 14.11 56.02 -4.87
N MET A 551 13.93 55.08 -3.98
CA MET A 551 13.60 55.33 -2.59
C MET A 551 14.66 56.19 -1.89
N ILE A 552 15.95 55.97 -2.20
CA ILE A 552 17.05 56.80 -1.69
C ILE A 552 16.94 58.21 -2.27
N ARG A 553 16.74 58.36 -3.59
CA ARG A 553 16.60 59.68 -4.23
C ARG A 553 15.44 60.49 -3.67
N GLU A 554 14.28 59.89 -3.54
CA GLU A 554 13.06 60.59 -3.02
C GLU A 554 13.26 61.04 -1.56
N ASN A 555 13.81 60.22 -0.70
CA ASN A 555 14.04 60.58 0.70
C ASN A 555 15.13 61.64 0.82
N TYR A 556 16.19 61.58 0.01
CA TYR A 556 17.23 62.60 -0.01
C TYR A 556 16.69 63.94 -0.50
N ALA A 557 15.88 63.95 -1.55
CA ALA A 557 15.24 65.17 -2.05
C ALA A 557 14.28 65.79 -1.01
N LYS A 558 13.52 64.99 -0.29
CA LYS A 558 12.67 65.48 0.83
C LYS A 558 13.49 66.18 1.92
N ILE A 559 14.65 65.63 2.28
CA ILE A 559 15.56 66.26 3.27
C ILE A 559 16.14 67.56 2.77
N LYS A 560 16.41 67.68 1.48
CA LYS A 560 16.92 68.91 0.84
C LYS A 560 15.80 69.94 0.51
N GLY A 561 14.55 69.64 0.86
CA GLY A 561 13.40 70.51 0.55
C GLY A 561 13.09 70.60 -0.96
N LYS A 562 13.58 69.67 -1.76
CA LYS A 562 13.32 69.61 -3.20
C LYS A 562 12.15 68.68 -3.48
N LYS A 563 11.22 69.07 -4.37
CA LYS A 563 10.23 68.16 -4.96
C LYS A 563 10.89 67.44 -6.14
N LEU A 564 10.87 66.09 -6.15
CA LEU A 564 11.13 65.33 -7.36
C LEU A 564 9.83 65.28 -8.16
N ASP A 565 9.92 65.44 -9.46
CA ASP A 565 8.81 65.16 -10.37
C ASP A 565 8.52 63.63 -10.29
N ALA A 566 7.24 63.27 -10.24
CA ALA A 566 6.82 61.88 -10.24
C ALA A 566 7.30 61.26 -11.58
N THR A 567 8.23 60.34 -11.50
CA THR A 567 8.69 59.54 -12.66
C THR A 567 8.00 58.20 -12.58
N ASP A 568 7.43 57.73 -13.69
CA ASP A 568 6.90 56.36 -13.85
C ASP A 568 8.07 55.37 -13.92
N GLU A 569 8.93 55.34 -12.89
CA GLU A 569 10.05 54.39 -12.85
C GLU A 569 9.58 53.00 -12.46
N VAL A 570 10.13 52.01 -13.14
CA VAL A 570 9.86 50.58 -12.85
C VAL A 570 10.27 50.29 -11.42
N GLN A 571 9.34 49.75 -10.62
CA GLN A 571 9.60 49.33 -9.24
C GLN A 571 10.42 48.04 -9.20
N LYS A 572 11.73 48.18 -9.48
CA LYS A 572 12.65 47.02 -9.62
C LYS A 572 14.06 47.39 -9.14
N THR A 573 14.71 46.51 -8.44
CA THR A 573 16.12 46.61 -8.04
C THR A 573 16.91 45.44 -8.65
N ASP A 574 17.68 45.72 -9.69
CA ASP A 574 18.51 44.75 -10.35
C ASP A 574 19.76 44.39 -9.50
N PHE A 575 20.21 43.15 -9.58
CA PHE A 575 21.47 42.70 -8.98
C PHE A 575 22.24 41.76 -9.89
N SER A 576 23.56 41.85 -9.86
CA SER A 576 24.46 40.86 -10.47
C SER A 576 24.68 39.63 -9.58
N SER A 577 24.66 39.82 -8.27
CA SER A 577 24.77 38.73 -7.29
C SER A 577 24.04 39.07 -5.99
N MET A 578 23.44 38.04 -5.39
CA MET A 578 22.87 38.12 -4.04
C MET A 578 23.17 36.79 -3.28
N SER A 579 23.75 36.88 -2.10
CA SER A 579 24.08 35.70 -1.30
C SER A 579 23.78 35.93 0.19
N ALA A 580 23.38 34.84 0.86
CA ALA A 580 23.19 34.83 2.32
C ALA A 580 23.26 33.41 2.88
N THR A 581 23.64 33.31 4.15
CA THR A 581 23.46 32.11 4.94
C THR A 581 22.38 32.35 5.97
N LEU A 582 21.27 31.63 5.83
CA LEU A 582 20.13 31.68 6.73
C LEU A 582 20.27 30.59 7.79
N LYS A 583 20.31 30.98 9.07
CA LYS A 583 20.39 30.08 10.23
C LYS A 583 18.97 29.88 10.80
N LEU A 584 18.45 28.64 10.67
CA LEU A 584 17.14 28.28 11.20
C LEU A 584 17.27 27.79 12.63
N ASN A 585 16.46 28.31 13.53
CA ASN A 585 16.44 27.89 14.93
C ASN A 585 15.04 28.03 15.52
N LYS A 586 14.25 26.95 15.51
CA LYS A 586 12.99 26.80 16.23
C LYS A 586 12.03 28.01 16.06
N GLY A 587 11.65 28.29 14.84
CA GLY A 587 10.74 29.40 14.52
C GLY A 587 11.43 30.69 14.07
N ASN A 588 12.74 30.81 14.28
CA ASN A 588 13.52 31.97 13.86
C ASN A 588 14.40 31.62 12.67
N VAL A 589 14.54 32.56 11.75
CA VAL A 589 15.51 32.56 10.66
C VAL A 589 16.36 33.81 10.82
N SER A 590 17.67 33.67 10.98
CA SER A 590 18.60 34.78 11.12
C SER A 590 19.69 34.72 10.06
N THR A 591 20.18 35.91 9.66
CA THR A 591 21.39 36.03 8.83
C THR A 591 22.20 37.26 9.31
N ASP A 592 23.51 37.13 9.18
CA ASP A 592 24.49 38.19 9.47
C ASP A 592 25.35 38.54 8.27
N ASN A 593 25.13 37.87 7.13
CA ASN A 593 26.00 37.95 5.95
C ASN A 593 25.24 38.11 4.62
N LEU A 594 23.99 38.64 4.65
CA LEU A 594 23.36 39.00 3.40
C LEU A 594 24.21 39.99 2.63
N HIS A 595 24.56 39.66 1.42
CA HIS A 595 25.32 40.51 0.50
C HIS A 595 24.64 40.52 -0.87
N MET A 596 24.43 41.74 -1.42
CA MET A 596 23.86 41.92 -2.74
C MET A 596 24.66 42.99 -3.49
N GLN A 597 25.01 42.71 -4.70
CA GLN A 597 25.67 43.61 -5.63
C GLN A 597 24.70 44.01 -6.74
N SER A 598 24.41 45.27 -6.77
CA SER A 598 23.67 45.91 -7.85
C SER A 598 24.64 46.78 -8.68
N PRO A 599 24.35 47.10 -9.94
CA PRO A 599 25.21 48.02 -10.73
C PRO A 599 25.53 49.31 -9.99
N LEU A 600 24.63 49.86 -9.19
CA LEU A 600 24.77 51.13 -8.48
C LEU A 600 24.95 50.98 -6.98
N LEU A 601 24.60 49.83 -6.40
CA LEU A 601 24.48 49.63 -4.95
C LEU A 601 25.29 48.45 -4.47
N ARG A 602 25.84 48.56 -3.26
CA ARG A 602 26.34 47.46 -2.46
C ARG A 602 25.47 47.38 -1.21
N ILE A 603 24.77 46.24 -1.10
CA ILE A 603 23.78 46.03 -0.04
C ILE A 603 24.30 44.94 0.87
N ARG A 604 24.30 45.20 2.16
CA ARG A 604 24.57 44.24 3.21
C ARG A 604 23.39 44.19 4.15
N GLY A 605 23.06 43.02 4.67
CA GLY A 605 21.92 42.88 5.57
C GLY A 605 22.21 41.90 6.71
N ASN A 606 21.60 42.20 7.83
CA ASN A 606 21.58 41.35 9.00
C ASN A 606 20.26 41.49 9.74
N GLY A 607 19.79 40.39 10.35
CA GLY A 607 18.53 40.46 11.10
C GLY A 607 17.92 39.09 11.33
N VAL A 608 16.71 39.12 11.85
CA VAL A 608 15.94 37.94 12.23
C VAL A 608 14.52 38.06 11.67
N ALA A 609 13.99 36.95 11.15
CA ALA A 609 12.57 36.80 10.88
C ALA A 609 12.03 35.64 11.73
N ASN A 610 10.85 35.82 12.30
CA ASN A 610 10.15 34.77 13.04
C ASN A 610 8.98 34.27 12.18
N TYR A 611 9.09 33.04 11.66
CA TYR A 611 8.07 32.49 10.77
C TYR A 611 6.84 31.95 11.53
N LEU A 612 6.92 31.74 12.83
CA LEU A 612 5.75 31.38 13.65
C LEU A 612 4.88 32.61 13.93
N GLN A 613 5.51 33.78 14.17
CA GLN A 613 4.84 35.03 14.44
C GLN A 613 4.64 35.87 13.19
N GLN A 614 5.25 35.49 12.07
CA GLN A 614 5.25 36.21 10.79
C GLN A 614 5.77 37.65 10.96
N THR A 615 6.88 37.80 11.68
CA THR A 615 7.51 39.09 11.95
C THR A 615 8.93 39.13 11.39
N VAL A 616 9.38 40.34 11.07
CA VAL A 616 10.73 40.64 10.60
C VAL A 616 11.32 41.78 11.41
N ASP A 617 12.60 41.68 11.74
CA ASP A 617 13.46 42.74 12.26
C ASP A 617 14.81 42.65 11.57
N PHE A 618 15.00 43.51 10.56
CA PHE A 618 16.10 43.41 9.64
C PHE A 618 16.71 44.75 9.35
N THR A 619 18.01 44.83 9.31
CA THR A 619 18.76 46.04 8.92
C THR A 619 19.46 45.79 7.60
N VAL A 620 19.19 46.63 6.62
CA VAL A 620 19.85 46.65 5.32
C VAL A 620 20.73 47.88 5.25
N SER A 621 22.03 47.72 5.02
CA SER A 621 23.00 48.82 4.83
C SER A 621 23.32 48.91 3.35
N THR A 622 22.96 50.02 2.71
CA THR A 622 23.13 50.27 1.27
C THR A 622 24.18 51.33 1.03
N SER A 623 25.20 51.03 0.23
CA SER A 623 26.24 51.97 -0.21
C SER A 623 26.11 52.24 -1.71
N ILE A 624 26.20 53.47 -2.14
CA ILE A 624 26.18 53.90 -3.53
C ILE A 624 27.60 53.89 -4.06
N VAL A 625 27.87 53.13 -5.13
CA VAL A 625 29.26 52.93 -5.70
C VAL A 625 29.40 53.48 -7.12
N GLY A 626 28.34 53.91 -7.77
CA GLY A 626 28.31 54.46 -9.12
C GLY A 626 27.39 55.67 -9.24
N THR A 627 27.15 56.11 -10.47
CA THR A 627 26.16 57.16 -10.75
C THR A 627 24.75 56.54 -10.72
N LEU A 628 23.78 57.20 -10.15
CA LEU A 628 22.38 56.73 -10.16
C LEU A 628 21.67 56.98 -11.49
N GLU A 629 22.38 57.51 -12.52
CA GLU A 629 21.84 57.83 -13.85
C GLU A 629 21.35 56.60 -14.60
N GLY A 630 22.05 55.47 -14.41
CA GLY A 630 21.73 54.22 -15.11
C GLY A 630 20.39 53.57 -14.74
N GLN A 631 19.69 54.08 -13.74
CA GLN A 631 18.33 53.67 -13.36
C GLN A 631 17.31 54.80 -13.42
N GLY A 632 17.43 55.67 -14.44
CA GLY A 632 16.42 56.70 -14.76
C GLY A 632 16.50 57.97 -13.93
N GLY A 633 17.51 58.19 -13.10
CA GLY A 633 17.63 59.34 -12.23
C GLY A 633 18.89 60.19 -12.45
N LYS A 634 18.84 61.48 -12.05
CA LYS A 634 20.01 62.35 -12.02
C LYS A 634 20.99 61.90 -10.94
N ASP A 635 22.30 62.03 -11.22
CA ASP A 635 23.40 61.69 -10.30
C ASP A 635 23.28 62.48 -8.97
N ILE A 636 23.47 61.76 -7.87
CA ILE A 636 23.61 62.35 -6.53
C ILE A 636 25.03 62.08 -6.06
N ASP A 637 26.00 62.79 -6.67
CA ASP A 637 27.39 62.65 -6.29
C ASP A 637 27.66 62.81 -4.80
N GLU A 638 26.84 63.59 -4.13
CA GLU A 638 26.91 63.83 -2.69
C GLU A 638 26.68 62.61 -1.83
N LEU A 639 26.06 61.54 -2.34
CA LEU A 639 25.79 60.29 -1.61
C LEU A 639 26.75 59.16 -2.02
N ARG A 640 27.71 59.42 -2.91
CA ARG A 640 28.70 58.43 -3.31
C ARG A 640 29.53 58.00 -2.07
N ASP A 641 29.74 56.67 -1.92
CA ASP A 641 30.49 56.08 -0.80
C ASP A 641 29.87 56.25 0.59
N VAL A 642 28.64 56.71 0.68
CA VAL A 642 27.91 56.82 1.94
C VAL A 642 27.05 55.56 2.15
N THR A 643 27.07 55.02 3.37
CA THR A 643 26.23 53.89 3.73
C THR A 643 24.94 54.35 4.39
N ILE A 644 23.83 53.96 3.81
CA ILE A 644 22.47 54.34 4.24
C ILE A 644 21.83 53.11 4.92
N PRO A 645 21.61 53.12 6.23
CA PRO A 645 20.88 52.06 6.90
C PRO A 645 19.36 52.18 6.66
N ILE A 646 18.74 51.05 6.35
CA ILE A 646 17.29 50.88 6.19
C ILE A 646 16.84 49.82 7.17
N ASN A 647 16.01 50.20 8.15
CA ASN A 647 15.43 49.25 9.08
C ASN A 647 14.08 48.75 8.53
N ILE A 648 13.93 47.42 8.50
CA ILE A 648 12.72 46.72 8.07
C ILE A 648 12.14 46.02 9.29
N SER A 649 10.94 46.33 9.70
CA SER A 649 10.36 45.78 10.94
C SER A 649 8.85 45.56 10.84
N GLY A 650 8.30 44.71 11.68
CA GLY A 650 6.87 44.46 11.79
C GLY A 650 6.43 43.12 11.17
N LYS A 651 5.17 43.05 10.74
CA LYS A 651 4.64 41.85 10.07
C LYS A 651 5.21 41.76 8.66
N TRP A 652 5.63 40.56 8.26
CA TRP A 652 6.22 40.38 6.90
C TRP A 652 5.23 40.55 5.75
N ALA A 653 3.90 40.48 6.01
CA ALA A 653 2.87 40.80 5.02
C ALA A 653 2.76 42.33 4.79
N ASP A 654 3.13 43.15 5.78
CA ASP A 654 3.10 44.64 5.72
C ASP A 654 4.33 45.19 6.50
N PRO A 655 5.56 45.02 5.96
CA PRO A 655 6.77 45.45 6.62
C PRO A 655 6.91 46.98 6.56
N LYS A 656 7.38 47.59 7.66
CA LYS A 656 7.68 49.02 7.76
C LYS A 656 9.13 49.27 7.43
N PHE A 657 9.39 50.16 6.49
CA PHE A 657 10.71 50.60 6.06
C PHE A 657 11.05 51.96 6.67
N LYS A 658 12.15 52.08 7.40
CA LYS A 658 12.63 53.31 7.98
C LYS A 658 14.07 53.55 7.57
N LEU A 659 14.31 54.62 6.80
CA LEU A 659 15.66 55.09 6.47
C LEU A 659 16.21 55.89 7.64
N VAL A 660 17.49 55.65 8.00
CA VAL A 660 18.16 56.35 9.12
C VAL A 660 19.19 57.29 8.53
N PHE A 661 18.74 58.54 8.22
CA PHE A 661 19.58 59.56 7.59
C PHE A 661 20.47 60.35 8.58
N ASP A 662 20.16 60.36 9.87
CA ASP A 662 20.98 61.11 10.85
C ASP A 662 22.43 60.66 10.84
N ASN A 663 22.69 59.36 10.70
CA ASN A 663 24.02 58.80 10.59
C ASN A 663 24.67 59.10 9.20
N VAL A 664 23.88 59.30 8.13
CA VAL A 664 24.35 59.65 6.79
C VAL A 664 24.95 61.04 6.79
N LEU A 665 24.26 61.99 7.41
CA LEU A 665 24.73 63.40 7.50
C LEU A 665 26.01 63.49 8.36
N LYS A 666 26.15 62.76 9.44
CA LYS A 666 27.37 62.69 10.26
C LYS A 666 28.54 62.07 9.46
N GLN A 667 28.31 60.97 8.75
CA GLN A 667 29.36 60.34 7.90
C GLN A 667 29.83 61.26 6.78
N LYS A 668 28.90 62.02 6.17
CA LYS A 668 29.23 63.02 5.14
C LYS A 668 30.07 64.12 5.70
N ALA A 669 29.66 64.73 6.82
CA ALA A 669 30.42 65.78 7.48
C ALA A 669 31.85 65.30 7.82
N GLN A 670 32.00 64.09 8.35
CA GLN A 670 33.31 63.50 8.69
C GLN A 670 34.15 63.30 7.42
N LYS A 671 33.61 62.78 6.31
CA LYS A 671 34.36 62.63 5.05
C LYS A 671 34.78 63.93 4.40
N GLU A 672 33.94 64.98 4.50
CA GLU A 672 34.35 66.31 4.03
C GLU A 672 35.46 66.91 4.86
N ILE A 673 35.45 66.67 6.17
CA ILE A 673 36.54 67.04 7.06
C ILE A 673 37.81 66.29 6.65
N ASP A 674 37.71 64.93 6.51
CA ASP A 674 38.88 64.08 6.15
C ASP A 674 39.50 64.50 4.81
N ARG A 675 38.65 64.77 3.79
CA ARG A 675 39.11 65.31 2.47
C ARG A 675 39.73 66.71 2.60
N GLY A 676 39.18 67.53 3.48
CA GLY A 676 39.75 68.88 3.77
C GLY A 676 41.12 68.75 4.41
N VAL A 677 41.23 67.83 5.38
CA VAL A 677 42.50 67.52 6.03
C VAL A 677 43.54 66.97 5.06
N GLU A 678 43.16 66.00 4.20
CA GLU A 678 44.03 65.43 3.18
C GLU A 678 44.54 66.48 2.18
N LYS A 679 43.65 67.33 1.67
CA LYS A 679 44.03 68.46 0.77
C LYS A 679 44.93 69.49 1.42
N LEU A 680 44.79 69.68 2.74
CA LEU A 680 45.67 70.58 3.48
C LEU A 680 47.04 69.93 3.73
N THR A 681 47.06 68.63 4.10
CA THR A 681 48.31 67.88 4.33
C THR A 681 49.09 67.64 3.07
N ASP A 682 48.43 67.47 1.90
CA ASP A 682 49.15 67.30 0.61
C ASP A 682 49.81 68.60 0.09
N LYS A 683 49.37 69.74 0.57
CA LYS A 683 50.01 71.03 0.24
C LYS A 683 51.25 71.33 1.12
N ILE A 684 51.51 70.57 2.18
CA ILE A 684 52.64 70.72 3.09
C ILE A 684 53.79 69.89 2.60
N LYS A 685 54.86 70.55 2.15
CA LYS A 685 56.05 69.88 1.58
C LYS A 685 57.05 69.33 2.64
N ASP A 686 56.88 69.74 3.91
CA ASP A 686 57.74 69.29 5.02
C ASP A 686 57.08 68.18 5.82
N GLU A 687 57.75 67.03 5.92
CA GLU A 687 57.20 65.82 6.53
C GLU A 687 56.94 65.94 8.06
N LYS A 688 57.77 66.73 8.76
CA LYS A 688 57.56 66.99 10.22
C LYS A 688 56.35 67.90 10.46
N THR A 689 56.16 68.89 9.62
CA THR A 689 55.02 69.78 9.69
C THR A 689 53.75 69.08 9.24
N LYS A 690 53.83 68.13 8.31
CA LYS A 690 52.71 67.27 7.88
C LYS A 690 52.23 66.39 9.03
N GLN A 691 53.10 65.72 9.75
CA GLN A 691 52.75 64.88 10.89
C GLN A 691 52.17 65.69 12.08
N ALA A 692 52.69 66.89 12.33
CA ALA A 692 52.18 67.75 13.40
C ALA A 692 50.77 68.28 13.10
N VAL A 693 50.52 68.69 11.84
CA VAL A 693 49.21 69.15 11.39
C VAL A 693 48.20 68.03 11.32
N ASP A 694 48.60 66.82 10.88
CA ASP A 694 47.71 65.65 10.90
C ASP A 694 47.33 65.22 12.33
N GLY A 695 48.26 65.30 13.26
CA GLY A 695 48.01 65.02 14.65
C GLY A 695 47.08 66.07 15.33
N LEU A 696 47.27 67.34 15.00
CA LEU A 696 46.45 68.43 15.54
C LEU A 696 45.01 68.38 14.95
N LEU A 697 44.87 68.13 13.69
CA LEU A 697 43.58 68.03 13.01
C LEU A 697 42.79 66.80 13.47
N LYS A 698 43.44 65.66 13.65
CA LYS A 698 42.81 64.45 14.24
C LYS A 698 42.34 64.68 15.71
N GLY A 699 43.08 65.49 16.44
CA GLY A 699 42.71 65.83 17.85
C GLY A 699 41.59 66.87 17.97
N LEU A 700 41.35 67.68 16.95
CA LEU A 700 40.31 68.72 16.95
C LEU A 700 38.95 68.22 16.43
N PHE A 701 38.94 67.13 15.67
CA PHE A 701 37.73 66.57 15.01
C PHE A 701 37.32 65.17 15.49
N ASN A 702 38.02 64.57 16.48
CA ASN A 702 37.58 63.48 17.27
C ASN A 702 36.95 64.00 18.54
#